data_75d393e36646dbb7ca69b13ee47d4dd9
#
_entry.id   75d393e36646dbb7ca69b13ee47d4dd9
#
_cell.length_a   1.000
_cell.length_b   1.000
_cell.length_c   1.000
_cell.angle_alpha   90.00
_cell.angle_beta   90.00
_cell.angle_gamma   90.00
#
_symmetry.space_group_name_H-M   'P 1'
#
loop_
_entity.id
_entity.type
_entity.pdbx_description
1 polymer ?
#
loop_
_entity_poly.entity_id
_entity_poly.type
_entity_poly.pdbx_seq_one_letter_code
_entity_poly.pdbx_strand_id
1 'polypeptide(L)'
;MALIELSRFPGTPKERYRVPNGTLFYDWLAANDSNFHRDLLIVRNGVKLQDDDELAFELCEMDTVQLFDQPKGAIGDAISSIFKVVGQVFSFLAPKPAIANTGGETVDSPNNSLTGQTNTARVYKAKPDIYGQVRSFPDLIQESLFEYVVSSDNDSGLKYVTEWMCIGIGRYGYESVRYSESSLGSMAGAEYQFYQPGETIPVLYEGYPFDDVDGQEVPGPNESDDFPVESATADTVVSGTYSGGQIAMKIVKQSEFDYFMGLVLPHSVTFEINVTYSTASGPVTEDVVFSGTLISAVQTDDGAVINPVQWYTFTMGDLSGPSNVPASATINTTKFILNDNEALVVGPFFSPVESTELWIHTQSSLGGRNDTDWDVKIWKIDDDYNQIPGTEETFHYHLRNNNKSASKVFYRTHKLTPIGGYGKYAINLQRTNNSNDASILKVEEIHAVNIRTNVVHPTDTLVRVKVRATENALGSRERKYNALVTRHTISYDLDSQEVDYALRPSRSFADAVAHTWLVMGNQPVASIDLYGLYSIAESLPDERLGYFDYTFDDENDSLGDRVQAICNAASVTAYWDDGVLTFIRDQKVTHPASVFNRANMKTDEYKITYEATLPGGYDGVQVSYVHPTTNNKTYINYRVLNGTIVEQEAENPNKMEIVGFRSEYQARERALRETKRLLYSRTKMNSKVFEDGIIQVGSVVQIADIYDSNQQGGYITGRTGNSFDTSEPITFTGSMYVLVTDALGKPTLRYPATARSDTKYGFTAQVPDIQLNIWNGDTIQLPSRYLIATVEELDNQLWTVNSIKPNTDNTVSLTVAEYSDAIYQ
;
A
#
# COMPACT_ATOMS: atom_id res chain seq x y z
N MET A 1 -34.61 2.00 -39.71
CA MET A 1 -34.35 2.32 -38.32
C MET A 1 -33.36 1.29 -37.76
N ALA A 2 -32.31 1.71 -37.12
CA ALA A 2 -31.37 0.84 -36.42
C ALA A 2 -31.98 0.28 -35.12
N LEU A 3 -31.53 -0.87 -34.68
CA LEU A 3 -31.93 -1.52 -33.42
C LEU A 3 -30.76 -1.46 -32.43
N ILE A 4 -30.98 -0.90 -31.25
CA ILE A 4 -30.04 -0.95 -30.16
C ILE A 4 -30.62 -1.85 -29.04
N GLU A 5 -29.87 -2.86 -28.63
CA GLU A 5 -30.21 -3.77 -27.53
C GLU A 5 -29.27 -3.53 -26.37
N LEU A 6 -29.79 -3.12 -25.20
CA LEU A 6 -29.02 -2.94 -23.98
C LEU A 6 -29.26 -4.09 -23.00
N SER A 7 -28.20 -4.77 -22.59
CA SER A 7 -28.21 -5.84 -21.59
C SER A 7 -27.48 -5.37 -20.35
N ARG A 8 -28.21 -5.06 -19.27
CA ARG A 8 -27.62 -4.57 -17.99
C ARG A 8 -27.04 -5.70 -17.16
N PHE A 9 -27.68 -6.85 -17.15
CA PHE A 9 -27.19 -8.05 -16.42
C PHE A 9 -27.48 -9.30 -17.24
N PRO A 10 -26.63 -10.34 -17.12
CA PRO A 10 -26.93 -11.65 -17.71
C PRO A 10 -28.27 -12.20 -17.19
N GLY A 11 -29.14 -12.63 -18.09
CA GLY A 11 -30.44 -13.19 -17.74
C GLY A 11 -31.60 -12.20 -17.53
N THR A 12 -31.35 -10.89 -17.56
CA THR A 12 -32.42 -9.89 -17.54
C THR A 12 -32.99 -9.63 -18.95
N PRO A 13 -34.28 -9.20 -19.07
CA PRO A 13 -34.83 -8.81 -20.35
C PRO A 13 -34.01 -7.65 -20.97
N LYS A 14 -33.67 -7.82 -22.25
CA LYS A 14 -32.95 -6.78 -23.00
C LYS A 14 -33.86 -5.57 -23.26
N GLU A 15 -33.34 -4.38 -22.95
CA GLU A 15 -33.98 -3.13 -23.36
C GLU A 15 -33.71 -2.90 -24.86
N ARG A 16 -34.77 -2.59 -25.64
CA ARG A 16 -34.66 -2.44 -27.09
C ARG A 16 -35.10 -1.06 -27.53
N TYR A 17 -34.22 -0.39 -28.25
CA TYR A 17 -34.44 0.94 -28.77
C TYR A 17 -34.39 0.93 -30.32
N ARG A 18 -35.38 1.58 -30.96
CA ARG A 18 -35.40 1.79 -32.42
C ARG A 18 -35.01 3.24 -32.69
N VAL A 19 -33.87 3.43 -33.34
CA VAL A 19 -33.26 4.75 -33.56
C VAL A 19 -33.34 5.11 -35.03
N PRO A 20 -33.68 6.40 -35.41
CA PRO A 20 -33.68 6.86 -36.77
C PRO A 20 -32.34 6.70 -37.48
N ASN A 21 -32.35 6.46 -38.78
CA ASN A 21 -31.12 6.42 -39.58
C ASN A 21 -30.43 7.78 -39.60
N GLY A 22 -29.12 7.82 -39.64
CA GLY A 22 -28.30 9.03 -39.62
C GLY A 22 -28.07 9.61 -38.21
N THR A 23 -28.57 8.98 -37.16
CA THR A 23 -28.23 9.36 -35.77
C THR A 23 -26.81 8.90 -35.47
N LEU A 24 -25.94 9.80 -34.96
CA LEU A 24 -24.62 9.41 -34.43
C LEU A 24 -24.80 8.55 -33.20
N PHE A 25 -24.19 7.39 -33.22
CA PHE A 25 -24.30 6.42 -32.10
C PHE A 25 -23.80 7.01 -30.79
N TYR A 26 -22.69 7.74 -30.80
CA TYR A 26 -22.15 8.42 -29.63
C TYR A 26 -23.13 9.40 -28.99
N ASP A 27 -23.80 10.23 -29.81
CA ASP A 27 -24.78 11.20 -29.32
C ASP A 27 -26.00 10.52 -28.71
N TRP A 28 -26.46 9.43 -29.34
CA TRP A 28 -27.53 8.61 -28.78
C TRP A 28 -27.15 7.98 -27.43
N LEU A 29 -25.95 7.45 -27.35
CA LEU A 29 -25.43 6.81 -26.11
C LEU A 29 -25.33 7.84 -24.98
N ALA A 30 -24.77 9.02 -25.25
CA ALA A 30 -24.64 10.10 -24.27
C ALA A 30 -26.00 10.65 -23.78
N ALA A 31 -27.01 10.63 -24.65
CA ALA A 31 -28.35 11.10 -24.29
C ALA A 31 -29.19 10.08 -23.50
N ASN A 32 -28.97 8.78 -23.73
CA ASN A 32 -29.84 7.72 -23.18
C ASN A 32 -29.20 6.90 -22.05
N ASP A 33 -27.88 6.99 -21.86
CA ASP A 33 -27.19 6.37 -20.74
C ASP A 33 -26.34 7.41 -19.97
N SER A 34 -26.82 7.83 -18.83
CA SER A 34 -26.14 8.83 -17.97
C SER A 34 -24.77 8.37 -17.44
N ASN A 35 -24.45 7.09 -17.57
CA ASN A 35 -23.20 6.46 -17.15
C ASN A 35 -22.43 5.83 -18.30
N PHE A 36 -22.50 6.39 -19.50
CA PHE A 36 -21.88 5.80 -20.69
C PHE A 36 -20.33 5.73 -20.65
N HIS A 37 -19.69 6.39 -19.68
CA HIS A 37 -18.23 6.28 -19.43
C HIS A 37 -17.83 5.01 -18.67
N ARG A 38 -18.80 4.17 -18.27
CA ARG A 38 -18.50 2.84 -17.74
C ARG A 38 -18.04 1.90 -18.86
N ASP A 39 -17.34 0.83 -18.53
CA ASP A 39 -16.89 -0.16 -19.52
C ASP A 39 -18.09 -0.89 -20.11
N LEU A 40 -18.47 -0.51 -21.31
CA LEU A 40 -19.48 -1.16 -22.11
C LEU A 40 -18.83 -2.03 -23.18
N LEU A 41 -19.24 -3.28 -23.26
CA LEU A 41 -18.93 -4.10 -24.43
C LEU A 41 -19.93 -3.75 -25.54
N ILE A 42 -19.45 -3.18 -26.62
CA ILE A 42 -20.27 -2.76 -27.75
C ILE A 42 -20.03 -3.69 -28.93
N VAL A 43 -21.08 -4.27 -29.45
CA VAL A 43 -21.03 -5.17 -30.60
C VAL A 43 -21.94 -4.61 -31.68
N ARG A 44 -21.39 -4.22 -32.83
CA ARG A 44 -22.15 -3.76 -34.01
C ARG A 44 -22.20 -4.86 -35.06
N ASN A 45 -23.39 -5.28 -35.45
CA ASN A 45 -23.62 -6.33 -36.47
C ASN A 45 -22.79 -7.59 -36.23
N GLY A 46 -22.61 -8.00 -34.96
CA GLY A 46 -21.82 -9.17 -34.57
C GLY A 46 -20.31 -8.92 -34.44
N VAL A 47 -19.80 -7.72 -34.72
CA VAL A 47 -18.39 -7.34 -34.57
C VAL A 47 -18.19 -6.48 -33.32
N LYS A 48 -17.24 -6.87 -32.45
CA LYS A 48 -16.89 -6.10 -31.25
C LYS A 48 -16.10 -4.87 -31.62
N LEU A 49 -16.53 -3.69 -31.15
CA LEU A 49 -15.79 -2.43 -31.26
C LEU A 49 -14.75 -2.34 -30.13
N GLN A 50 -13.53 -1.87 -30.44
CA GLN A 50 -12.39 -1.93 -29.51
C GLN A 50 -11.92 -0.59 -28.98
N ASP A 51 -12.16 0.53 -29.63
CA ASP A 51 -11.65 1.86 -29.26
C ASP A 51 -12.72 2.96 -29.34
N ASP A 52 -12.53 4.04 -28.58
CA ASP A 52 -13.45 5.18 -28.51
C ASP A 52 -13.67 5.86 -29.90
N ASP A 53 -12.67 5.83 -30.77
CA ASP A 53 -12.76 6.38 -32.14
C ASP A 53 -13.75 5.61 -33.04
N GLU A 54 -14.02 4.34 -32.73
CA GLU A 54 -14.98 3.52 -33.45
C GLU A 54 -16.44 3.82 -33.08
N LEU A 55 -16.69 4.60 -32.04
CA LEU A 55 -18.05 4.96 -31.59
C LEU A 55 -18.68 6.11 -32.41
N ALA A 56 -17.88 6.88 -33.13
CA ALA A 56 -18.34 7.99 -33.96
C ALA A 56 -18.88 7.55 -35.33
N PHE A 57 -19.85 6.64 -35.34
CA PHE A 57 -20.51 6.18 -36.56
C PHE A 57 -21.98 6.57 -36.62
N GLU A 58 -22.49 6.79 -37.83
CA GLU A 58 -23.93 6.99 -38.08
C GLU A 58 -24.64 5.63 -38.14
N LEU A 59 -25.77 5.55 -37.43
CA LEU A 59 -26.64 4.36 -37.45
C LEU A 59 -27.37 4.27 -38.79
N CYS A 60 -27.18 3.16 -39.47
CA CYS A 60 -27.80 2.85 -40.75
C CYS A 60 -29.04 1.96 -40.59
N GLU A 61 -29.87 1.90 -41.63
CA GLU A 61 -31.00 1.01 -41.67
C GLU A 61 -30.48 -0.43 -41.62
N MET A 62 -31.03 -1.27 -40.69
CA MET A 62 -30.67 -2.64 -40.42
C MET A 62 -29.41 -2.82 -39.49
N ASP A 63 -28.79 -1.74 -39.00
CA ASP A 63 -27.76 -1.89 -37.97
C ASP A 63 -28.39 -2.45 -36.67
N THR A 64 -27.71 -3.43 -36.11
CA THR A 64 -27.99 -3.97 -34.76
C THR A 64 -26.79 -3.69 -33.89
N VAL A 65 -26.97 -2.84 -32.89
CA VAL A 65 -25.94 -2.53 -31.90
C VAL A 65 -26.34 -3.16 -30.56
N GLN A 66 -25.50 -4.00 -30.03
CA GLN A 66 -25.69 -4.65 -28.72
C GLN A 66 -24.73 -4.05 -27.70
N LEU A 67 -25.28 -3.58 -26.61
CA LEU A 67 -24.57 -3.01 -25.48
C LEU A 67 -24.67 -3.98 -24.29
N PHE A 68 -23.53 -4.41 -23.80
CA PHE A 68 -23.46 -5.24 -22.61
C PHE A 68 -22.78 -4.43 -21.51
N ASP A 69 -23.46 -4.19 -20.42
CA ASP A 69 -22.88 -3.61 -19.22
C ASP A 69 -21.89 -4.63 -18.63
N GLN A 70 -20.62 -4.25 -18.56
CA GLN A 70 -19.62 -5.05 -17.85
C GLN A 70 -19.61 -4.58 -16.40
N PRO A 71 -20.16 -5.36 -15.45
CA PRO A 71 -20.09 -4.97 -14.07
C PRO A 71 -18.62 -4.92 -13.66
N LYS A 72 -18.08 -3.73 -13.41
CA LYS A 72 -16.89 -3.55 -12.59
C LYS A 72 -17.27 -3.89 -11.16
N GLY A 73 -17.24 -5.13 -10.87
CA GLY A 73 -17.50 -5.66 -9.54
C GLY A 73 -17.22 -7.14 -9.58
N ALA A 74 -16.49 -7.55 -8.59
CA ALA A 74 -16.02 -8.86 -8.16
C ALA A 74 -16.47 -10.14 -8.92
N ILE A 75 -17.60 -10.17 -9.61
CA ILE A 75 -18.15 -11.38 -10.23
C ILE A 75 -17.65 -11.59 -11.68
N GLY A 76 -17.58 -10.54 -12.49
CA GLY A 76 -17.14 -10.66 -13.90
C GLY A 76 -15.66 -10.96 -14.03
N ASP A 77 -14.82 -10.27 -13.24
CA ASP A 77 -13.37 -10.50 -13.20
C ASP A 77 -13.01 -11.78 -12.46
N ALA A 78 -13.79 -12.18 -11.44
CA ALA A 78 -13.65 -13.46 -10.74
C ALA A 78 -13.83 -14.66 -11.70
N ILE A 79 -14.81 -14.60 -12.58
CA ILE A 79 -15.03 -15.69 -13.56
C ILE A 79 -13.87 -15.75 -14.56
N SER A 80 -13.39 -14.60 -15.05
CA SER A 80 -12.30 -14.58 -16.04
C SER A 80 -10.95 -14.97 -15.45
N SER A 81 -10.68 -14.63 -14.19
CA SER A 81 -9.45 -14.96 -13.50
C SER A 81 -9.40 -16.41 -13.02
N ILE A 82 -10.52 -16.96 -12.57
CA ILE A 82 -10.63 -18.39 -12.25
C ILE A 82 -10.26 -19.23 -13.47
N PHE A 83 -10.76 -18.88 -14.67
CA PHE A 83 -10.39 -19.59 -15.90
C PHE A 83 -8.92 -19.42 -16.29
N LYS A 84 -8.29 -18.30 -15.98
CA LYS A 84 -6.84 -18.08 -16.24
C LYS A 84 -5.96 -18.89 -15.30
N VAL A 85 -6.33 -19.04 -14.04
CA VAL A 85 -5.49 -19.63 -12.99
C VAL A 85 -5.70 -21.14 -12.87
N VAL A 86 -6.87 -21.68 -13.24
CA VAL A 86 -7.03 -23.14 -13.43
C VAL A 86 -5.96 -23.67 -14.38
N GLY A 87 -5.56 -22.88 -15.39
CA GLY A 87 -4.40 -23.19 -16.21
C GLY A 87 -3.06 -23.16 -15.46
N GLN A 88 -2.91 -22.45 -14.35
CA GLN A 88 -1.62 -22.34 -13.64
C GLN A 88 -1.34 -23.43 -12.62
N VAL A 89 -2.36 -23.97 -11.93
CA VAL A 89 -2.19 -25.07 -10.99
C VAL A 89 -1.77 -26.35 -11.71
N PHE A 90 -2.25 -26.52 -12.96
CA PHE A 90 -1.93 -27.66 -13.83
C PHE A 90 -1.09 -27.27 -15.07
N SER A 91 -0.69 -25.99 -15.21
CA SER A 91 0.10 -25.47 -16.36
C SER A 91 1.51 -26.04 -16.46
N PHE A 92 1.94 -26.75 -15.46
CA PHE A 92 3.14 -27.58 -15.48
C PHE A 92 3.16 -28.61 -16.65
N LEU A 93 1.98 -29.09 -17.06
CA LEU A 93 1.82 -30.08 -18.12
C LEU A 93 1.49 -29.48 -19.49
N ALA A 94 1.27 -28.18 -19.61
CA ALA A 94 1.07 -27.49 -20.86
C ALA A 94 2.32 -26.63 -21.23
N PRO A 95 2.83 -26.66 -22.48
CA PRO A 95 3.87 -25.73 -22.89
C PRO A 95 3.31 -24.30 -22.78
N LYS A 96 3.88 -23.50 -21.88
CA LYS A 96 3.59 -22.06 -21.81
C LYS A 96 4.09 -21.39 -23.08
N PRO A 97 3.25 -20.66 -23.83
CA PRO A 97 3.78 -19.61 -24.70
C PRO A 97 4.57 -18.64 -23.82
N ALA A 98 5.76 -18.30 -24.22
CA ALA A 98 6.58 -17.29 -23.54
C ALA A 98 5.79 -15.97 -23.61
N ILE A 99 5.12 -15.60 -22.53
CA ILE A 99 4.58 -14.26 -22.37
C ILE A 99 5.79 -13.40 -22.05
N ALA A 100 6.16 -12.56 -23.01
CA ALA A 100 7.15 -11.53 -22.78
C ALA A 100 6.68 -10.70 -21.57
N ASN A 101 7.50 -10.69 -20.52
CA ASN A 101 7.38 -9.74 -19.44
C ASN A 101 7.47 -8.33 -20.05
N THR A 102 6.37 -7.70 -20.35
CA THR A 102 6.31 -6.25 -20.50
C THR A 102 6.38 -5.71 -19.08
N GLY A 103 7.62 -5.40 -18.66
CA GLY A 103 7.93 -4.89 -17.35
C GLY A 103 7.26 -3.53 -17.11
N GLY A 104 6.25 -3.54 -16.28
CA GLY A 104 6.06 -2.51 -15.30
C GLY A 104 6.66 -3.08 -14.02
N GLU A 105 7.62 -2.42 -13.43
CA GLU A 105 8.07 -2.71 -12.08
C GLU A 105 6.87 -2.47 -11.15
N THR A 106 6.11 -3.51 -10.89
CA THR A 106 5.25 -3.53 -9.72
C THR A 106 6.20 -3.51 -8.53
N VAL A 107 6.28 -2.37 -7.85
CA VAL A 107 6.99 -2.28 -6.58
C VAL A 107 6.25 -3.22 -5.62
N ASP A 108 6.83 -4.38 -5.39
CA ASP A 108 6.30 -5.36 -4.45
C ASP A 108 6.04 -4.69 -3.09
N SER A 109 4.96 -5.06 -2.44
CA SER A 109 4.65 -4.60 -1.09
C SER A 109 5.88 -4.76 -0.17
N PRO A 110 6.23 -3.73 0.64
CA PRO A 110 7.31 -3.83 1.63
C PRO A 110 7.10 -4.98 2.62
N ASN A 111 5.86 -5.45 2.76
CA ASN A 111 5.50 -6.58 3.60
C ASN A 111 5.82 -7.93 2.94
N ASN A 112 5.86 -7.99 1.60
CA ASN A 112 6.03 -9.23 0.84
C ASN A 112 7.46 -9.42 0.32
N SER A 113 8.28 -8.38 0.26
CA SER A 113 9.65 -8.45 -0.26
C SER A 113 10.67 -7.75 0.65
N LEU A 114 11.96 -8.01 0.42
CA LEU A 114 13.07 -7.37 1.15
C LEU A 114 13.35 -5.94 0.66
N THR A 115 12.96 -5.61 -0.56
CA THR A 115 13.19 -4.30 -1.16
C THR A 115 12.15 -3.31 -0.64
N GLY A 116 12.60 -2.23 -0.01
CA GLY A 116 11.71 -1.17 0.45
C GLY A 116 11.21 -1.30 1.90
N GLN A 117 11.93 -1.97 2.77
CA GLN A 117 11.61 -2.10 4.22
C GLN A 117 11.72 -0.75 4.97
N THR A 118 11.02 0.26 4.48
CA THR A 118 10.94 1.60 5.07
C THR A 118 9.48 2.01 5.22
N ASN A 119 9.19 2.79 6.26
CA ASN A 119 7.87 3.36 6.45
C ASN A 119 7.76 4.63 5.59
N THR A 120 6.96 4.57 4.56
CA THR A 120 6.70 5.70 3.65
C THR A 120 5.21 5.99 3.57
N ALA A 121 4.84 7.20 3.21
CA ALA A 121 3.46 7.52 2.86
C ALA A 121 3.19 7.02 1.43
N ARG A 122 2.33 6.02 1.29
CA ARG A 122 1.92 5.49 -0.02
C ARG A 122 0.63 6.16 -0.48
N VAL A 123 0.78 7.39 -0.98
CA VAL A 123 -0.34 8.19 -1.48
C VAL A 123 -0.91 7.55 -2.76
N TYR A 124 -2.24 7.45 -2.87
CA TYR A 124 -2.96 6.84 -4.00
C TYR A 124 -2.68 5.35 -4.23
N LYS A 125 -2.26 4.61 -3.18
CA LYS A 125 -2.15 3.15 -3.22
C LYS A 125 -3.27 2.51 -2.39
N ALA A 126 -3.62 1.27 -2.75
CA ALA A 126 -4.53 0.48 -1.93
C ALA A 126 -3.97 0.29 -0.52
N LYS A 127 -4.82 0.41 0.49
CA LYS A 127 -4.43 0.11 1.88
C LYS A 127 -4.08 -1.37 2.00
N PRO A 128 -3.04 -1.73 2.78
CA PRO A 128 -2.69 -3.12 3.00
C PRO A 128 -3.86 -3.92 3.58
N ASP A 129 -4.15 -5.07 2.97
CA ASP A 129 -5.08 -6.07 3.49
C ASP A 129 -4.27 -7.34 3.76
N ILE A 130 -3.86 -7.52 5.02
CA ILE A 130 -2.93 -8.56 5.43
C ILE A 130 -3.73 -9.77 5.88
N TYR A 131 -3.37 -10.96 5.38
CA TYR A 131 -3.88 -12.25 5.84
C TYR A 131 -2.78 -13.07 6.48
N GLY A 132 -3.15 -13.92 7.44
CA GLY A 132 -2.22 -14.73 8.19
C GLY A 132 -1.31 -13.94 9.10
N GLN A 133 -0.06 -14.38 9.23
CA GLN A 133 0.98 -13.76 10.06
C GLN A 133 2.11 -13.20 9.21
N VAL A 134 2.26 -11.88 9.22
CA VAL A 134 3.21 -11.15 8.37
C VAL A 134 4.01 -10.14 9.19
N ARG A 135 5.31 -9.98 8.86
CA ARG A 135 6.11 -8.84 9.34
C ARG A 135 5.71 -7.62 8.56
N SER A 136 4.87 -6.76 9.16
CA SER A 136 4.36 -5.55 8.55
C SER A 136 5.32 -4.39 8.75
N PHE A 137 5.51 -3.62 7.68
CA PHE A 137 6.14 -2.30 7.66
C PHE A 137 5.03 -1.28 7.38
N PRO A 138 4.43 -0.69 8.44
CA PRO A 138 3.23 0.13 8.28
C PRO A 138 3.47 1.39 7.46
N ASP A 139 2.45 1.83 6.73
CA ASP A 139 2.47 3.06 5.95
C ASP A 139 2.30 4.28 6.84
N LEU A 140 3.09 5.34 6.61
CA LEU A 140 2.87 6.63 7.26
C LEU A 140 1.55 7.23 6.80
N ILE A 141 0.78 7.77 7.75
CA ILE A 141 -0.51 8.44 7.46
C ILE A 141 -0.43 9.96 7.61
N GLN A 142 0.66 10.46 8.17
CA GLN A 142 0.94 11.89 8.30
C GLN A 142 2.44 12.14 8.42
N GLU A 143 2.86 13.39 8.30
CA GLU A 143 4.22 13.83 8.57
C GLU A 143 4.60 13.60 10.03
N SER A 144 5.90 13.36 10.27
CA SER A 144 6.45 13.21 11.61
C SER A 144 6.30 14.49 12.41
N LEU A 145 5.77 14.38 13.62
CA LEU A 145 5.69 15.49 14.54
C LEU A 145 6.69 15.27 15.67
N PHE A 146 7.52 16.28 15.96
CA PHE A 146 8.42 16.18 17.08
C PHE A 146 8.21 17.27 18.12
N GLU A 147 8.69 17.01 19.32
CA GLU A 147 8.72 17.98 20.41
C GLU A 147 9.96 17.82 21.28
N TYR A 148 10.43 18.91 21.84
CA TYR A 148 11.46 18.91 22.86
C TYR A 148 10.84 18.90 24.25
N VAL A 149 11.06 17.83 25.01
CA VAL A 149 10.54 17.64 26.36
C VAL A 149 11.63 17.93 27.38
N VAL A 150 11.32 18.78 28.34
CA VAL A 150 12.20 19.16 29.45
C VAL A 150 11.79 18.40 30.70
N SER A 151 12.73 17.84 31.41
CA SER A 151 12.49 17.17 32.71
C SER A 151 13.42 17.72 33.79
N SER A 152 13.14 17.39 35.07
CA SER A 152 14.01 17.72 36.21
C SER A 152 15.44 17.21 36.07
N ASP A 153 15.59 16.05 35.40
CA ASP A 153 16.88 15.37 35.22
C ASP A 153 17.61 15.82 33.95
N ASN A 154 16.90 16.45 33.02
CA ASN A 154 17.44 16.96 31.76
C ASN A 154 16.76 18.27 31.37
N ASP A 155 17.39 19.38 31.73
CA ASP A 155 16.94 20.72 31.38
C ASP A 155 17.41 21.19 29.99
N SER A 156 18.27 20.43 29.28
CA SER A 156 18.63 20.67 27.88
C SER A 156 17.48 20.49 26.89
N GLY A 157 16.52 19.62 27.21
CA GLY A 157 15.47 19.20 26.32
C GLY A 157 15.86 17.96 25.52
N LEU A 158 14.95 17.00 25.45
CA LEU A 158 15.10 15.76 24.71
C LEU A 158 14.13 15.77 23.54
N LYS A 159 14.60 15.52 22.35
CA LYS A 159 13.77 15.42 21.14
C LYS A 159 13.01 14.10 21.16
N TYR A 160 11.69 14.17 21.10
CA TYR A 160 10.79 13.03 20.87
C TYR A 160 10.10 13.20 19.54
N VAL A 161 10.07 12.12 18.77
CA VAL A 161 9.39 12.07 17.48
C VAL A 161 8.18 11.15 17.62
N THR A 162 7.03 11.62 17.16
CA THR A 162 5.79 10.86 17.10
C THR A 162 5.45 10.56 15.65
N GLU A 163 5.27 9.27 15.36
CA GLU A 163 4.89 8.75 14.06
C GLU A 163 3.52 8.09 14.14
N TRP A 164 2.67 8.36 13.18
CA TRP A 164 1.39 7.69 13.01
C TRP A 164 1.41 6.87 11.74
N MET A 165 1.05 5.61 11.85
CA MET A 165 1.16 4.65 10.75
C MET A 165 -0.07 3.76 10.68
N CYS A 166 -0.42 3.30 9.47
CA CYS A 166 -1.48 2.35 9.19
C CYS A 166 -0.89 0.95 8.96
N ILE A 167 -1.34 -0.03 9.74
CA ILE A 167 -1.02 -1.45 9.52
C ILE A 167 -1.76 -1.97 8.30
N GLY A 168 -3.05 -1.64 8.18
CA GLY A 168 -3.92 -2.10 7.10
C GLY A 168 -5.39 -2.18 7.51
N ILE A 169 -6.20 -2.71 6.58
CA ILE A 169 -7.63 -2.89 6.76
C ILE A 169 -7.90 -4.06 7.71
N GLY A 170 -8.76 -3.86 8.71
CA GLY A 170 -9.25 -4.87 9.63
C GLY A 170 -8.49 -4.92 10.95
N ARG A 171 -8.81 -5.94 11.76
CA ARG A 171 -8.29 -6.14 13.10
C ARG A 171 -7.06 -7.05 13.09
N TYR A 172 -6.02 -6.67 13.83
CA TYR A 172 -4.78 -7.43 13.94
C TYR A 172 -4.38 -7.66 15.40
N GLY A 173 -3.93 -8.88 15.72
CA GLY A 173 -3.02 -9.13 16.82
C GLY A 173 -1.61 -8.65 16.44
N TYR A 174 -0.81 -8.23 17.42
CA TYR A 174 0.55 -7.76 17.16
C TYR A 174 1.55 -8.30 18.18
N GLU A 175 2.74 -8.59 17.67
CA GLU A 175 3.86 -9.12 18.46
C GLU A 175 5.17 -8.52 17.95
N SER A 176 6.22 -8.62 18.76
CA SER A 176 7.59 -8.31 18.30
C SER A 176 7.71 -6.99 17.56
N VAL A 177 7.23 -5.89 18.19
CA VAL A 177 7.35 -4.53 17.63
C VAL A 177 8.81 -4.10 17.67
N ARG A 178 9.34 -3.65 16.51
CA ARG A 178 10.77 -3.39 16.31
C ARG A 178 11.02 -2.08 15.58
N TYR A 179 12.22 -1.56 15.77
CA TYR A 179 12.85 -0.62 14.84
C TYR A 179 14.01 -1.35 14.17
N SER A 180 13.94 -1.55 12.86
CA SER A 180 14.82 -2.49 12.15
C SER A 180 14.77 -3.89 12.80
N GLU A 181 15.87 -4.39 13.34
CA GLU A 181 15.94 -5.68 14.02
C GLU A 181 15.85 -5.57 15.56
N SER A 182 15.94 -4.37 16.11
CA SER A 182 15.94 -4.13 17.56
C SER A 182 14.54 -4.02 18.13
N SER A 183 14.29 -4.65 19.28
CA SER A 183 12.99 -4.53 19.97
C SER A 183 12.74 -3.08 20.39
N LEU A 184 11.62 -2.52 19.98
CA LEU A 184 11.23 -1.14 20.32
C LEU A 184 11.04 -0.95 21.83
N GLY A 185 10.51 -1.95 22.51
CA GLY A 185 10.31 -1.91 23.97
C GLY A 185 11.60 -1.92 24.79
N SER A 186 12.75 -2.25 24.19
CA SER A 186 14.07 -2.17 24.85
C SER A 186 14.74 -0.80 24.70
N MET A 187 14.21 0.09 23.86
CA MET A 187 14.76 1.41 23.59
C MET A 187 14.27 2.41 24.65
N ALA A 188 15.19 3.11 25.30
CA ALA A 188 14.86 4.09 26.33
C ALA A 188 14.02 5.24 25.72
N GLY A 189 12.85 5.48 26.31
CA GLY A 189 11.94 6.54 25.85
C GLY A 189 11.18 6.21 24.57
N ALA A 190 11.09 4.94 24.18
CA ALA A 190 10.21 4.49 23.13
C ALA A 190 8.88 4.01 23.69
N GLU A 191 7.80 4.44 23.08
CA GLU A 191 6.43 4.06 23.39
C GLU A 191 5.70 3.72 22.08
N TYR A 192 4.78 2.76 22.13
CA TYR A 192 3.90 2.48 21.01
C TYR A 192 2.50 2.10 21.51
N GLN A 193 1.51 2.41 20.70
CA GLN A 193 0.11 2.08 20.97
C GLN A 193 -0.61 1.75 19.67
N PHE A 194 -1.29 0.62 19.67
CA PHE A 194 -2.16 0.21 18.56
C PHE A 194 -3.60 0.63 18.86
N TYR A 195 -4.30 1.02 17.80
CA TYR A 195 -5.72 1.34 17.79
C TYR A 195 -6.41 0.45 16.78
N GLN A 196 -7.30 -0.39 17.25
CA GLN A 196 -8.06 -1.33 16.42
C GLN A 196 -9.21 -0.62 15.70
N PRO A 197 -9.79 -1.21 14.63
CA PRO A 197 -10.96 -0.66 13.97
C PRO A 197 -12.09 -0.33 14.96
N GLY A 198 -12.61 0.89 14.86
CA GLY A 198 -13.67 1.39 15.75
C GLY A 198 -13.20 1.89 17.12
N GLU A 199 -11.94 1.74 17.49
CA GLU A 199 -11.40 2.31 18.72
C GLU A 199 -11.20 3.82 18.58
N THR A 200 -11.49 4.54 19.67
CA THR A 200 -11.36 5.99 19.72
C THR A 200 -9.93 6.40 20.04
N ILE A 201 -9.34 7.21 19.16
CA ILE A 201 -8.10 7.93 19.44
C ILE A 201 -8.47 9.22 20.17
N PRO A 202 -8.11 9.38 21.47
CA PRO A 202 -8.53 10.53 22.25
C PRO A 202 -8.04 11.85 21.68
N VAL A 203 -6.76 11.89 21.26
CA VAL A 203 -6.13 13.08 20.67
C VAL A 203 -5.16 12.63 19.56
N LEU A 204 -5.33 13.23 18.39
CA LEU A 204 -4.45 13.09 17.24
C LEU A 204 -3.90 14.48 16.89
N TYR A 205 -2.57 14.62 16.89
CA TYR A 205 -1.87 15.82 16.45
C TYR A 205 -1.41 15.62 15.02
N GLU A 206 -1.87 16.47 14.11
CA GLU A 206 -1.42 16.53 12.72
C GLU A 206 -0.50 17.74 12.56
N GLY A 207 0.80 17.52 12.35
CA GLY A 207 1.80 18.57 12.20
C GLY A 207 2.19 18.78 10.75
N TYR A 208 2.29 20.04 10.35
CA TYR A 208 2.73 20.45 9.02
C TYR A 208 3.91 21.43 9.16
N PRO A 209 5.13 21.08 8.72
CA PRO A 209 6.27 21.96 8.83
C PRO A 209 6.13 23.20 7.95
N PHE A 210 6.71 24.29 8.38
CA PHE A 210 6.84 25.51 7.56
C PHE A 210 8.02 25.35 6.59
N ASP A 211 7.84 25.73 5.33
CA ASP A 211 8.80 25.44 4.26
C ASP A 211 10.13 26.20 4.38
N ASP A 212 10.12 27.44 4.94
CA ASP A 212 11.26 28.36 4.91
C ASP A 212 12.02 28.47 6.26
N VAL A 213 11.85 27.51 7.16
CA VAL A 213 12.48 27.50 8.48
C VAL A 213 13.44 26.33 8.61
N ASP A 214 14.74 26.58 8.63
CA ASP A 214 15.76 25.52 8.78
C ASP A 214 16.97 26.07 9.58
N GLY A 215 16.86 26.03 10.89
CA GLY A 215 17.96 26.39 11.78
C GLY A 215 18.40 27.87 11.70
N GLN A 216 17.49 28.77 11.37
CA GLN A 216 17.77 30.19 11.17
C GLN A 216 18.12 30.88 12.48
N GLU A 217 19.22 31.60 12.49
CA GLU A 217 19.66 32.39 13.64
C GLU A 217 18.77 33.61 13.88
N VAL A 218 18.49 33.91 15.17
CA VAL A 218 17.75 35.09 15.60
C VAL A 218 18.76 36.01 16.35
N PRO A 219 19.39 36.91 15.61
CA PRO A 219 20.45 37.76 16.15
C PRO A 219 19.90 38.81 17.11
N GLY A 220 20.73 39.24 18.05
CA GLY A 220 20.40 40.33 18.99
C GLY A 220 20.62 41.71 18.38
N PRO A 221 20.10 42.77 19.06
CA PRO A 221 20.15 44.13 18.55
C PRO A 221 21.55 44.67 18.29
N ASN A 222 22.60 44.06 18.89
CA ASN A 222 24.01 44.54 18.79
C ASN A 222 24.86 43.71 17.83
N GLU A 223 24.34 42.73 17.15
CA GLU A 223 25.12 41.91 16.22
C GLU A 223 25.35 42.66 14.92
N SER A 224 26.57 43.14 14.75
CA SER A 224 26.98 43.99 13.65
C SER A 224 27.80 43.26 12.57
N ASP A 225 28.15 41.98 12.76
CA ASP A 225 29.09 41.33 11.84
C ASP A 225 28.42 40.84 10.55
N ASP A 226 27.11 40.47 10.59
CA ASP A 226 26.34 40.11 9.41
C ASP A 226 25.42 41.23 8.88
N PHE A 227 25.15 42.25 9.70
CA PHE A 227 24.41 43.45 9.34
C PHE A 227 25.22 44.67 9.81
N PRO A 228 26.10 45.24 8.95
CA PRO A 228 26.94 46.34 9.34
C PRO A 228 26.08 47.50 9.86
N VAL A 229 26.37 47.96 11.07
CA VAL A 229 25.86 49.24 11.54
C VAL A 229 26.39 50.27 10.57
N GLU A 230 25.55 50.84 9.73
CA GLU A 230 25.97 51.86 8.80
C GLU A 230 26.39 53.08 9.61
N SER A 231 27.67 53.31 9.61
CA SER A 231 28.25 54.51 10.23
C SER A 231 29.08 55.28 9.23
N ALA A 232 28.96 56.58 9.25
CA ALA A 232 29.74 57.47 8.41
C ALA A 232 30.37 58.58 9.26
N THR A 233 31.65 58.79 9.06
CA THR A 233 32.40 59.79 9.81
C THR A 233 32.90 60.92 8.89
N ALA A 234 32.60 62.15 9.20
CA ALA A 234 33.18 63.33 8.56
C ALA A 234 34.12 64.02 9.49
N ASP A 235 35.41 63.96 9.17
CA ASP A 235 36.51 64.67 9.97
C ASP A 235 36.43 66.16 9.86
N THR A 236 35.55 66.68 8.98
CA THR A 236 35.35 68.11 8.83
C THR A 236 33.95 68.49 8.47
N VAL A 237 33.24 69.22 9.28
CA VAL A 237 31.94 69.82 8.99
C VAL A 237 32.15 71.20 8.42
N VAL A 238 31.69 71.38 7.16
CA VAL A 238 31.88 72.67 6.46
C VAL A 238 31.11 73.85 7.15
N SER A 239 29.87 73.48 7.55
CA SER A 239 29.06 74.37 8.38
C SER A 239 28.05 73.55 9.17
N GLY A 240 27.87 73.89 10.44
CA GLY A 240 26.84 73.24 11.28
C GLY A 240 26.14 74.30 12.11
N THR A 241 24.85 74.18 12.24
CA THR A 241 24.02 75.10 13.05
C THR A 241 23.12 74.31 13.98
N TYR A 242 23.03 74.76 15.23
CA TYR A 242 22.09 74.22 16.21
C TYR A 242 21.10 75.30 16.56
N SER A 243 19.84 75.15 16.15
CA SER A 243 18.81 76.16 16.38
C SER A 243 17.41 75.48 16.44
N GLY A 244 16.62 75.93 17.44
CA GLY A 244 15.25 75.53 17.58
C GLY A 244 15.00 74.02 17.79
N GLY A 245 15.98 73.35 18.43
CA GLY A 245 15.87 71.87 18.63
C GLY A 245 16.21 71.06 17.38
N GLN A 246 16.83 71.69 16.38
CA GLN A 246 17.31 71.00 15.17
C GLN A 246 18.82 71.29 14.98
N ILE A 247 19.49 70.33 14.38
CA ILE A 247 20.87 70.42 13.94
C ILE A 247 20.90 70.25 12.41
N ALA A 248 21.51 71.25 11.72
CA ALA A 248 21.76 71.10 10.28
C ALA A 248 23.31 71.12 10.07
N MET A 249 23.80 70.09 9.36
CA MET A 249 25.26 69.96 9.10
C MET A 249 25.50 69.84 7.60
N LYS A 250 26.46 70.58 7.08
CA LYS A 250 26.97 70.52 5.72
C LYS A 250 28.37 69.89 5.72
N ILE A 251 28.49 68.75 5.00
CA ILE A 251 29.75 68.02 4.86
C ILE A 251 30.15 67.93 3.39
N VAL A 252 31.41 67.72 3.09
CA VAL A 252 31.85 67.38 1.72
C VAL A 252 31.33 66.00 1.38
N LYS A 253 30.85 65.83 0.15
CA LYS A 253 30.37 64.55 -0.31
C LYS A 253 31.41 63.45 -0.16
N GLN A 254 31.05 62.38 0.57
CA GLN A 254 31.86 61.19 0.79
C GLN A 254 30.95 59.98 0.56
N SER A 255 31.48 58.90 -0.03
CA SER A 255 30.72 57.70 -0.34
C SER A 255 30.10 57.01 0.88
N GLU A 256 30.76 57.18 2.04
CA GLU A 256 30.27 56.65 3.33
C GLU A 256 28.91 57.24 3.74
N PHE A 257 28.58 58.46 3.29
CA PHE A 257 27.28 59.05 3.55
C PHE A 257 26.21 58.81 2.46
N ASP A 258 26.55 58.13 1.35
CA ASP A 258 25.59 57.82 0.27
C ASP A 258 24.40 56.99 0.78
N TYR A 259 24.65 56.09 1.72
CA TYR A 259 23.61 55.31 2.39
C TYR A 259 22.59 56.22 3.10
N PHE A 260 23.05 57.18 3.91
CA PHE A 260 22.16 58.11 4.62
C PHE A 260 21.39 59.03 3.70
N MET A 261 21.88 59.28 2.49
CA MET A 261 21.16 60.01 1.44
C MET A 261 20.01 59.22 0.82
N GLY A 262 20.10 57.87 0.87
CA GLY A 262 19.09 56.94 0.31
C GLY A 262 17.97 56.53 1.27
N LEU A 263 18.04 56.93 2.54
CA LEU A 263 17.05 56.59 3.55
C LEU A 263 15.68 57.20 3.27
N VAL A 264 14.63 56.46 3.59
CA VAL A 264 13.24 56.97 3.58
C VAL A 264 13.08 57.88 4.80
N LEU A 265 12.84 59.17 4.57
CA LEU A 265 12.72 60.17 5.61
C LEU A 265 11.26 60.39 6.04
N PRO A 266 10.99 60.67 7.34
CA PRO A 266 11.94 60.83 8.45
C PRO A 266 12.50 59.50 8.98
N HIS A 267 13.78 59.45 9.38
CA HIS A 267 14.44 58.25 9.88
C HIS A 267 15.20 58.52 11.20
N SER A 268 15.14 57.57 12.16
CA SER A 268 15.85 57.73 13.45
C SER A 268 17.34 57.53 13.28
N VAL A 269 18.16 58.43 13.75
CA VAL A 269 19.64 58.43 13.64
C VAL A 269 20.28 58.89 14.95
N THR A 270 21.29 58.14 15.42
CA THR A 270 22.20 58.64 16.45
C THR A 270 23.42 59.26 15.79
N PHE A 271 23.87 60.36 16.26
CA PHE A 271 25.06 60.99 15.75
C PHE A 271 25.91 61.57 16.89
N GLU A 272 27.20 61.42 16.77
CA GLU A 272 28.20 62.01 17.62
C GLU A 272 28.80 63.21 16.91
N ILE A 273 28.90 64.35 17.60
CA ILE A 273 29.49 65.57 17.09
C ILE A 273 30.57 66.05 18.04
N ASN A 274 31.69 66.49 17.48
CA ASN A 274 32.68 67.23 18.22
C ASN A 274 32.37 68.74 18.11
N VAL A 275 32.14 69.37 19.23
CA VAL A 275 31.72 70.80 19.27
C VAL A 275 32.69 71.63 20.03
N THR A 276 32.89 72.89 19.57
CA THR A 276 33.66 73.83 20.25
C THR A 276 32.85 75.13 20.54
N TYR A 277 32.77 75.51 21.75
CA TYR A 277 32.09 76.73 22.19
C TYR A 277 32.83 77.51 23.29
N SER A 278 32.54 78.79 23.44
CA SER A 278 33.17 79.62 24.44
C SER A 278 32.39 79.66 25.75
N THR A 279 33.07 79.45 26.86
CA THR A 279 32.51 79.57 28.19
C THR A 279 33.24 80.78 28.93
N ALA A 280 32.71 81.11 30.08
CA ALA A 280 33.38 82.15 30.94
C ALA A 280 34.78 81.75 31.36
N SER A 281 35.13 80.46 31.28
CA SER A 281 36.44 79.90 31.64
C SER A 281 37.38 79.67 30.44
N GLY A 282 36.97 80.06 29.21
CA GLY A 282 37.67 79.79 27.96
C GLY A 282 36.93 78.87 26.98
N PRO A 283 37.52 78.58 25.82
CA PRO A 283 36.94 77.69 24.86
C PRO A 283 36.91 76.20 25.35
N VAL A 284 35.81 75.49 25.15
CA VAL A 284 35.63 74.11 25.50
C VAL A 284 35.39 73.34 24.20
N THR A 285 36.08 72.25 24.03
CA THR A 285 35.82 71.25 22.93
C THR A 285 35.48 69.95 23.57
N GLU A 286 34.37 69.41 23.19
CA GLU A 286 33.87 68.13 23.70
C GLU A 286 33.13 67.34 22.63
N ASP A 287 33.09 66.00 22.79
CA ASP A 287 32.31 65.13 21.99
C ASP A 287 30.93 64.94 22.63
N VAL A 288 29.91 65.12 21.83
CA VAL A 288 28.53 65.11 22.27
C VAL A 288 27.69 64.14 21.39
N VAL A 289 26.94 63.26 22.03
CA VAL A 289 26.08 62.31 21.36
C VAL A 289 24.63 62.78 21.43
N PHE A 290 23.98 62.82 20.27
CA PHE A 290 22.56 63.10 20.13
C PHE A 290 21.88 61.90 19.47
N SER A 291 20.67 61.55 19.91
CA SER A 291 19.69 60.72 19.16
C SER A 291 18.64 61.71 18.62
N GLY A 292 18.22 61.50 17.37
CA GLY A 292 17.21 62.32 16.73
C GLY A 292 16.68 61.72 15.44
N THR A 293 15.81 62.45 14.78
CA THR A 293 15.22 62.04 13.53
C THR A 293 15.85 62.79 12.36
N LEU A 294 16.44 62.10 11.40
CA LEU A 294 16.89 62.68 10.14
C LEU A 294 15.64 63.06 9.32
N ILE A 295 15.42 64.37 9.19
CA ILE A 295 14.23 64.94 8.51
C ILE A 295 14.50 65.40 7.10
N SER A 296 15.75 65.68 6.76
CA SER A 296 16.13 66.11 5.42
C SER A 296 17.59 65.74 5.11
N ALA A 297 17.80 65.20 3.92
CA ALA A 297 19.10 64.89 3.32
C ALA A 297 19.14 65.51 1.89
N VAL A 298 20.01 66.45 1.62
CA VAL A 298 20.04 67.18 0.34
C VAL A 298 21.50 67.25 -0.15
N GLN A 299 21.68 66.90 -1.44
CA GLN A 299 22.95 67.08 -2.14
C GLN A 299 22.92 68.43 -2.88
N THR A 300 24.02 69.17 -2.72
CA THR A 300 24.24 70.43 -3.43
C THR A 300 25.64 70.48 -4.01
N ASP A 301 25.89 71.41 -4.99
CA ASP A 301 27.24 71.67 -5.55
C ASP A 301 27.51 73.12 -5.65
N ASP A 302 28.76 73.48 -6.04
CA ASP A 302 29.17 74.85 -6.22
C ASP A 302 28.85 75.48 -7.59
N GLY A 303 28.15 74.74 -8.47
CA GLY A 303 27.79 75.14 -9.81
C GLY A 303 28.98 75.19 -10.78
N ALA A 304 30.14 74.69 -10.45
CA ALA A 304 31.30 74.67 -11.34
C ALA A 304 31.07 73.66 -12.48
N VAL A 305 31.40 74.03 -13.71
CA VAL A 305 31.13 73.17 -14.93
C VAL A 305 32.15 72.03 -15.02
N ILE A 306 33.35 72.21 -14.37
CA ILE A 306 34.38 71.18 -14.36
C ILE A 306 34.76 70.88 -12.88
N ASN A 307 34.60 69.56 -12.53
CA ASN A 307 34.83 69.02 -11.21
C ASN A 307 34.11 69.79 -10.07
N PRO A 308 32.78 69.85 -10.07
CA PRO A 308 32.05 70.58 -9.01
C PRO A 308 32.34 69.97 -7.63
N VAL A 309 32.55 70.81 -6.66
CA VAL A 309 32.61 70.37 -5.26
C VAL A 309 31.17 70.07 -4.80
N GLN A 310 30.92 68.87 -4.39
CA GLN A 310 29.63 68.45 -3.92
C GLN A 310 29.57 68.32 -2.41
N TRP A 311 28.43 68.66 -1.85
CA TRP A 311 28.16 68.56 -0.42
C TRP A 311 26.89 67.84 -0.12
N TYR A 312 26.85 67.19 1.03
CA TYR A 312 25.64 66.68 1.66
C TYR A 312 25.24 67.62 2.81
N THR A 313 23.97 67.94 2.89
CA THR A 313 23.38 68.69 3.99
C THR A 313 22.33 67.80 4.66
N PHE A 314 22.56 67.46 5.91
CA PHE A 314 21.70 66.67 6.75
C PHE A 314 21.03 67.55 7.80
N THR A 315 19.70 67.36 7.99
CA THR A 315 18.97 68.08 9.05
C THR A 315 18.32 67.05 9.96
N MET A 316 18.66 67.16 11.26
CA MET A 316 18.12 66.30 12.31
C MET A 316 17.20 67.12 13.22
N GLY A 317 16.04 66.49 13.57
CA GLY A 317 15.09 67.05 14.55
C GLY A 317 14.78 66.07 15.66
N ASP A 318 13.88 66.45 16.54
CA ASP A 318 13.44 65.64 17.69
C ASP A 318 14.61 65.19 18.55
N LEU A 319 15.56 66.09 18.80
CA LEU A 319 16.86 65.81 19.43
C LEU A 319 16.71 65.44 20.90
N SER A 320 17.27 64.28 21.26
CA SER A 320 17.48 63.84 22.62
C SER A 320 18.99 63.77 22.87
N GLY A 321 19.51 64.54 23.82
CA GLY A 321 20.96 64.66 24.13
C GLY A 321 21.21 65.68 25.20
N PRO A 322 22.50 66.06 25.41
CA PRO A 322 22.87 67.02 26.43
C PRO A 322 22.27 68.41 26.15
N SER A 323 21.71 69.01 27.17
CA SER A 323 21.03 70.30 27.08
C SER A 323 22.01 71.55 27.28
N ASN A 324 23.25 71.28 27.48
CA ASN A 324 24.31 72.33 27.80
C ASN A 324 25.03 72.82 26.56
N VAL A 325 24.78 72.28 25.38
CA VAL A 325 25.42 72.74 24.13
C VAL A 325 24.73 74.05 23.66
N PRO A 326 25.45 75.20 23.62
CA PRO A 326 24.86 76.47 23.20
C PRO A 326 24.65 76.49 21.66
N ALA A 327 23.61 77.21 21.21
CA ALA A 327 23.33 77.40 19.79
C ALA A 327 24.48 78.03 18.98
N SER A 328 25.45 78.63 19.65
CA SER A 328 26.69 79.25 19.07
C SER A 328 27.86 78.25 18.95
N ALA A 329 27.70 77.02 19.33
CA ALA A 329 28.72 75.98 19.19
C ALA A 329 29.08 75.75 17.73
N THR A 330 30.40 75.64 17.47
CA THR A 330 30.91 75.21 16.17
C THR A 330 31.01 73.68 16.15
N ILE A 331 30.43 73.05 15.17
CA ILE A 331 30.54 71.60 14.96
C ILE A 331 31.78 71.32 14.10
N ASN A 332 32.74 70.61 14.65
CA ASN A 332 34.02 70.29 14.00
C ASN A 332 33.99 69.04 13.18
N THR A 333 33.53 67.95 13.80
CA THR A 333 33.40 66.62 13.18
C THR A 333 32.05 66.06 13.47
N THR A 334 31.61 65.07 12.65
CA THR A 334 30.41 64.31 12.92
C THR A 334 30.59 62.87 12.55
N LYS A 335 29.96 61.99 13.33
CA LYS A 335 29.84 60.58 13.08
C LYS A 335 28.36 60.22 13.16
N PHE A 336 27.78 59.79 12.05
CA PHE A 336 26.43 59.25 12.01
C PHE A 336 26.47 57.77 12.33
N ILE A 337 25.55 57.31 13.15
CA ILE A 337 25.35 55.90 13.48
C ILE A 337 23.88 55.66 13.26
N LEU A 338 23.58 54.85 12.30
CA LEU A 338 22.23 54.31 12.15
C LEU A 338 22.03 53.31 13.29
N ASN A 339 21.36 53.74 14.31
CA ASN A 339 20.81 52.84 15.28
C ASN A 339 19.51 52.30 14.69
N ASP A 340 19.59 51.33 13.85
CA ASP A 340 18.52 50.40 13.71
C ASP A 340 18.50 49.53 14.98
N ASN A 341 18.12 50.18 16.09
CA ASN A 341 17.68 49.49 17.29
C ASN A 341 16.27 48.85 17.08
N GLU A 342 15.80 48.74 15.84
CA GLU A 342 14.77 47.82 15.50
C GLU A 342 15.44 46.45 15.57
N ALA A 343 15.21 45.78 16.69
CA ALA A 343 15.70 44.46 16.92
C ALA A 343 15.35 43.61 15.67
N LEU A 344 16.38 42.98 15.08
CA LEU A 344 16.25 42.24 13.83
C LEU A 344 15.11 41.24 13.93
N VAL A 345 14.14 41.38 13.04
CA VAL A 345 12.97 40.53 12.98
C VAL A 345 13.21 39.41 11.98
N VAL A 346 13.19 38.18 12.45
CA VAL A 346 13.28 36.98 11.60
C VAL A 346 11.90 36.50 11.23
N GLY A 347 11.63 36.41 9.95
CA GLY A 347 10.30 36.17 9.37
C GLY A 347 9.81 37.35 8.52
N PRO A 348 8.53 37.50 8.17
CA PRO A 348 7.45 36.56 8.60
C PRO A 348 7.50 35.19 7.92
N PHE A 349 7.31 34.13 8.72
CA PHE A 349 7.08 32.78 8.23
C PHE A 349 5.58 32.53 8.15
N PHE A 350 5.12 31.91 7.07
CA PHE A 350 3.72 31.70 6.81
C PHE A 350 3.32 30.24 6.98
N SER A 351 2.22 29.97 7.70
CA SER A 351 1.75 28.60 7.88
C SER A 351 1.29 27.98 6.54
N PRO A 352 1.70 26.74 6.21
CA PRO A 352 1.33 26.07 4.96
C PRO A 352 -0.17 25.71 4.92
N VAL A 353 -0.78 25.49 6.08
CA VAL A 353 -2.18 25.10 6.25
C VAL A 353 -2.83 25.87 7.40
N GLU A 354 -4.14 25.86 7.44
CA GLU A 354 -4.89 26.30 8.61
C GLU A 354 -4.61 25.40 9.81
N SER A 355 -4.45 25.94 11.00
CA SER A 355 -4.09 25.20 12.21
C SER A 355 -4.78 25.71 13.47
N THR A 356 -4.83 24.84 14.48
CA THR A 356 -5.34 25.16 15.83
C THR A 356 -4.24 25.60 16.78
N GLU A 357 -3.02 25.12 16.56
CA GLU A 357 -1.83 25.46 17.34
C GLU A 357 -0.63 25.70 16.43
N LEU A 358 0.35 26.43 16.97
CA LEU A 358 1.66 26.64 16.35
C LEU A 358 2.73 26.15 17.31
N TRP A 359 3.57 25.21 16.85
CA TRP A 359 4.68 24.69 17.62
C TRP A 359 5.98 25.23 17.08
N ILE A 360 6.69 26.04 17.90
CA ILE A 360 7.95 26.67 17.53
C ILE A 360 9.08 25.98 18.26
N HIS A 361 10.03 25.44 17.50
CA HIS A 361 11.18 24.73 18.02
C HIS A 361 12.40 25.62 18.00
N THR A 362 12.99 25.87 19.17
CA THR A 362 14.15 26.74 19.31
C THR A 362 15.34 25.97 19.87
N GLN A 363 16.54 26.36 19.41
CA GLN A 363 17.83 25.97 19.96
C GLN A 363 18.52 27.21 20.54
N SER A 364 18.97 27.13 21.79
CA SER A 364 19.75 28.18 22.41
C SER A 364 21.09 27.63 22.89
N SER A 365 22.19 28.13 22.33
CA SER A 365 23.54 27.77 22.76
C SER A 365 24.05 28.86 23.70
N LEU A 366 24.12 28.59 25.02
CA LEU A 366 24.42 29.55 26.04
C LEU A 366 25.72 29.20 26.80
N GLY A 367 26.69 30.08 26.80
CA GLY A 367 27.86 30.05 27.66
C GLY A 367 27.49 30.14 29.14
N GLY A 368 28.46 29.93 30.02
CA GLY A 368 28.23 29.96 31.48
C GLY A 368 27.61 31.26 31.94
N ARG A 369 26.45 31.22 32.62
CA ARG A 369 25.65 32.33 33.12
C ARG A 369 25.04 33.27 32.07
N ASN A 370 25.18 32.97 30.80
CA ASN A 370 24.50 33.75 29.74
C ASN A 370 23.01 33.41 29.68
N ASP A 371 22.27 34.36 29.15
CA ASP A 371 20.83 34.24 28.89
C ASP A 371 20.47 34.71 27.48
N THR A 372 19.27 34.40 27.06
CA THR A 372 18.65 34.90 25.84
C THR A 372 17.19 35.24 26.13
N ASP A 373 16.77 36.42 25.65
CA ASP A 373 15.40 36.91 25.73
C ASP A 373 14.90 37.15 24.31
N TRP A 374 13.68 36.65 24.02
CA TRP A 374 13.12 36.86 22.70
C TRP A 374 11.59 36.87 22.73
N ASP A 375 11.04 37.49 21.70
CA ASP A 375 9.63 37.60 21.46
C ASP A 375 9.23 36.76 20.25
N VAL A 376 8.09 36.13 20.32
CA VAL A 376 7.39 35.49 19.20
C VAL A 376 6.12 36.27 18.96
N LYS A 377 6.02 36.91 17.82
CA LYS A 377 4.85 37.66 17.38
C LYS A 377 4.10 36.86 16.33
N ILE A 378 2.81 36.63 16.53
CA ILE A 378 1.95 35.91 15.60
C ILE A 378 0.75 36.77 15.25
N TRP A 379 0.23 36.58 14.05
CA TRP A 379 -1.05 37.15 13.62
C TRP A 379 -1.72 36.24 12.57
N LYS A 380 -3.06 36.26 12.56
CA LYS A 380 -3.83 35.52 11.57
C LYS A 380 -3.77 36.24 10.22
N ILE A 381 -3.71 35.47 9.12
CA ILE A 381 -3.66 35.97 7.75
C ILE A 381 -4.84 35.47 6.94
N ASP A 382 -5.20 36.26 5.91
CA ASP A 382 -6.13 35.83 4.88
C ASP A 382 -5.42 35.04 3.74
N ASP A 383 -6.16 34.65 2.70
CA ASP A 383 -5.60 33.89 1.56
C ASP A 383 -4.64 34.72 0.69
N ASP A 384 -4.65 36.05 0.80
CA ASP A 384 -3.73 36.97 0.13
C ASP A 384 -2.52 37.35 1.04
N TYR A 385 -2.32 36.63 2.15
CA TYR A 385 -1.29 36.86 3.17
C TYR A 385 -1.39 38.19 3.93
N ASN A 386 -2.53 38.88 3.87
CA ASN A 386 -2.72 40.12 4.63
C ASN A 386 -3.08 39.79 6.08
N GLN A 387 -2.59 40.62 7.01
CA GLN A 387 -2.89 40.52 8.44
C GLN A 387 -4.38 40.79 8.70
N ILE A 388 -5.03 39.91 9.46
CA ILE A 388 -6.39 40.13 9.96
C ILE A 388 -6.31 40.98 11.22
N PRO A 389 -6.92 42.18 11.24
CA PRO A 389 -6.82 43.09 12.38
C PRO A 389 -7.35 42.50 13.69
N GLY A 390 -6.64 42.75 14.79
CA GLY A 390 -7.06 42.33 16.13
C GLY A 390 -6.72 40.86 16.49
N THR A 391 -5.89 40.19 15.66
CA THR A 391 -5.43 38.82 15.90
C THR A 391 -3.97 38.72 16.27
N GLU A 392 -3.32 39.86 16.47
CA GLU A 392 -1.90 39.95 16.81
C GLU A 392 -1.67 39.61 18.28
N GLU A 393 -0.70 38.70 18.51
CA GLU A 393 -0.25 38.32 19.86
C GLU A 393 1.26 38.29 19.91
N THR A 394 1.81 38.63 21.07
CA THR A 394 3.24 38.54 21.34
C THR A 394 3.51 37.71 22.58
N PHE A 395 4.38 36.74 22.47
CA PHE A 395 4.81 35.86 23.54
C PHE A 395 6.26 36.13 23.89
N HIS A 396 6.54 36.39 25.18
CA HIS A 396 7.86 36.66 25.68
C HIS A 396 8.50 35.43 26.29
N TYR A 397 9.75 35.16 25.92
CA TYR A 397 10.49 33.99 26.41
C TYR A 397 11.84 34.41 26.98
N HIS A 398 12.24 33.76 28.06
CA HIS A 398 13.52 33.91 28.71
C HIS A 398 14.18 32.57 28.98
N LEU A 399 15.46 32.42 28.67
CA LEU A 399 16.22 31.20 28.95
C LEU A 399 17.63 31.57 29.45
N ARG A 400 18.04 30.93 30.55
CA ARG A 400 19.34 31.17 31.17
C ARG A 400 20.12 29.90 31.44
N ASN A 401 21.40 29.89 31.16
CA ASN A 401 22.32 28.86 31.60
C ASN A 401 22.80 29.14 33.04
N ASN A 402 22.30 28.38 34.00
CA ASN A 402 22.66 28.51 35.42
C ASN A 402 24.05 27.93 35.77
N ASN A 403 24.70 27.22 34.83
CA ASN A 403 26.03 26.69 35.01
C ASN A 403 27.05 27.84 34.98
N LYS A 404 28.04 27.80 35.90
CA LYS A 404 29.03 28.90 36.03
C LYS A 404 30.18 28.80 35.03
N SER A 405 30.48 27.63 34.50
CA SER A 405 31.74 27.34 33.81
C SER A 405 31.62 26.52 32.55
N ALA A 406 30.43 26.06 32.19
CA ALA A 406 30.22 25.25 30.98
C ALA A 406 29.15 25.82 30.09
N SER A 407 29.41 25.84 28.79
CA SER A 407 28.43 26.14 27.77
C SER A 407 27.40 24.96 27.68
N LYS A 408 26.18 25.29 27.36
CA LYS A 408 25.11 24.33 27.28
C LYS A 408 24.15 24.69 26.13
N VAL A 409 23.72 23.67 25.40
CA VAL A 409 22.70 23.82 24.38
C VAL A 409 21.33 23.39 24.95
N PHE A 410 20.35 24.25 24.75
CA PHE A 410 18.99 24.05 25.20
C PHE A 410 18.08 23.99 23.99
N TYR A 411 17.18 23.00 23.98
CA TYR A 411 16.15 22.81 22.98
C TYR A 411 14.77 22.97 23.62
N ARG A 412 13.89 23.72 22.99
CA ARG A 412 12.54 24.01 23.49
C ARG A 412 11.51 23.88 22.39
N THR A 413 10.32 23.41 22.75
CA THR A 413 9.12 23.51 21.93
C THR A 413 8.14 24.45 22.62
N HIS A 414 7.83 25.54 21.97
CA HIS A 414 6.83 26.50 22.42
C HIS A 414 5.52 26.21 21.70
N LYS A 415 4.50 25.77 22.45
CA LYS A 415 3.17 25.44 21.92
C LYS A 415 2.26 26.64 22.12
N LEU A 416 1.83 27.28 21.04
CA LEU A 416 0.99 28.45 21.04
C LEU A 416 -0.42 28.08 20.56
N THR A 417 -1.45 28.50 21.32
CA THR A 417 -2.84 28.41 20.93
C THR A 417 -3.33 29.82 20.63
N PRO A 418 -3.39 30.23 19.34
CA PRO A 418 -3.71 31.61 18.98
C PRO A 418 -5.12 32.02 19.36
N ILE A 419 -5.31 33.26 19.85
CA ILE A 419 -6.66 33.81 20.15
C ILE A 419 -7.53 33.96 18.89
N GLY A 420 -6.90 34.11 17.71
CA GLY A 420 -7.57 34.16 16.42
C GLY A 420 -8.25 32.84 16.03
N GLY A 421 -8.05 31.76 16.81
CA GLY A 421 -8.62 30.41 16.60
C GLY A 421 -8.09 29.72 15.35
N TYR A 422 -8.85 28.78 14.80
CA TYR A 422 -8.46 28.04 13.60
C TYR A 422 -8.24 28.94 12.40
N GLY A 423 -7.09 28.80 11.73
CA GLY A 423 -6.74 29.57 10.54
C GLY A 423 -5.25 29.51 10.17
N LYS A 424 -4.88 30.29 9.13
CA LYS A 424 -3.49 30.47 8.71
C LYS A 424 -2.86 31.61 9.51
N TYR A 425 -1.58 31.49 9.81
CA TYR A 425 -0.84 32.43 10.64
C TYR A 425 0.49 32.82 10.02
N ALA A 426 0.91 34.07 10.29
CA ALA A 426 2.27 34.52 10.09
C ALA A 426 2.98 34.64 11.46
N ILE A 427 4.28 34.35 11.47
CA ILE A 427 5.10 34.29 12.68
C ILE A 427 6.37 35.07 12.47
N ASN A 428 6.66 36.00 13.40
CA ASN A 428 7.95 36.69 13.52
C ASN A 428 8.62 36.30 14.82
N LEU A 429 9.96 36.21 14.79
CA LEU A 429 10.78 36.07 15.97
C LEU A 429 11.73 37.26 16.07
N GLN A 430 11.92 37.71 17.28
CA GLN A 430 12.78 38.89 17.56
C GLN A 430 13.54 38.70 18.87
N ARG A 431 14.83 38.68 18.84
CA ARG A 431 15.63 38.66 20.05
C ARG A 431 15.68 40.06 20.68
N THR A 432 15.43 40.14 22.00
CA THR A 432 15.30 41.42 22.69
C THR A 432 16.54 41.79 23.50
N ASN A 433 17.39 40.81 23.85
CA ASN A 433 18.67 41.08 24.50
C ASN A 433 19.86 40.99 23.52
N ASN A 434 20.99 41.61 23.86
CA ASN A 434 22.19 41.59 23.04
C ASN A 434 22.74 40.16 22.85
N SER A 435 23.15 39.83 21.61
CA SER A 435 23.89 38.61 21.30
C SER A 435 25.36 38.77 21.71
N ASN A 436 26.04 37.65 21.91
CA ASN A 436 27.50 37.53 21.98
C ASN A 436 27.91 36.14 21.55
N ASP A 437 29.17 35.89 21.24
CA ASP A 437 29.70 34.59 20.79
C ASP A 437 29.35 33.39 21.69
N ALA A 438 28.97 33.68 22.95
CA ALA A 438 28.56 32.68 23.92
C ALA A 438 27.04 32.62 24.14
N SER A 439 26.25 33.27 23.30
CA SER A 439 24.79 33.31 23.42
C SER A 439 24.12 33.38 22.03
N ILE A 440 23.83 32.21 21.46
CA ILE A 440 23.21 32.07 20.14
C ILE A 440 21.80 31.53 20.31
N LEU A 441 20.83 32.13 19.62
CA LEU A 441 19.46 31.67 19.51
C LEU A 441 19.16 31.31 18.05
N LYS A 442 18.57 30.12 17.83
CA LYS A 442 18.10 29.66 16.51
C LYS A 442 16.66 29.17 16.59
N VAL A 443 15.92 29.41 15.53
CA VAL A 443 14.67 28.71 15.28
C VAL A 443 15.00 27.50 14.43
N GLU A 444 14.74 26.30 14.97
CA GLU A 444 15.06 25.02 14.28
C GLU A 444 14.01 24.70 13.23
N GLU A 445 12.74 24.76 13.65
CA GLU A 445 11.60 24.40 12.82
C GLU A 445 10.31 24.96 13.43
N ILE A 446 9.30 25.21 12.60
CA ILE A 446 7.96 25.62 13.04
C ILE A 446 6.95 24.65 12.42
N HIS A 447 5.97 24.21 13.23
CA HIS A 447 4.86 23.39 12.76
C HIS A 447 3.52 24.10 12.94
N ALA A 448 2.69 24.08 11.91
CA ALA A 448 1.26 24.29 12.02
C ALA A 448 0.64 22.97 12.51
N VAL A 449 -0.06 23.00 13.64
CA VAL A 449 -0.58 21.76 14.28
C VAL A 449 -2.09 21.81 14.37
N ASN A 450 -2.73 20.77 13.86
CA ASN A 450 -4.15 20.52 14.01
C ASN A 450 -4.38 19.47 15.09
N ILE A 451 -5.22 19.80 16.06
CA ILE A 451 -5.65 18.89 17.11
C ILE A 451 -7.01 18.33 16.74
N ARG A 452 -7.06 17.02 16.53
CA ARG A 452 -8.30 16.29 16.34
C ARG A 452 -8.56 15.42 17.56
N THR A 453 -9.77 15.50 18.07
CA THR A 453 -10.18 14.73 19.26
C THR A 453 -11.21 13.69 18.91
N ASN A 454 -11.18 12.55 19.61
CA ASN A 454 -12.13 11.44 19.45
C ASN A 454 -12.19 10.93 18.01
N VAL A 455 -11.04 10.80 17.36
CA VAL A 455 -10.93 10.28 15.99
C VAL A 455 -11.17 8.77 15.98
N VAL A 456 -12.03 8.30 15.08
CA VAL A 456 -12.34 6.88 14.93
C VAL A 456 -12.06 6.47 13.49
N HIS A 457 -11.25 5.42 13.30
CA HIS A 457 -11.05 4.75 12.03
C HIS A 457 -11.87 3.46 12.03
N PRO A 458 -12.98 3.38 11.27
CA PRO A 458 -13.91 2.25 11.40
C PRO A 458 -13.37 0.94 10.81
N THR A 459 -12.41 1.01 9.88
CA THR A 459 -11.92 -0.13 9.10
C THR A 459 -10.46 -0.47 9.34
N ASP A 460 -9.65 0.48 9.83
CA ASP A 460 -8.19 0.38 9.80
C ASP A 460 -7.60 0.19 11.20
N THR A 461 -6.54 -0.62 11.29
CA THR A 461 -5.69 -0.67 12.48
C THR A 461 -4.54 0.31 12.32
N LEU A 462 -4.43 1.24 13.28
CA LEU A 462 -3.37 2.23 13.34
C LEU A 462 -2.38 1.92 14.46
N VAL A 463 -1.17 2.44 14.32
CA VAL A 463 -0.15 2.43 15.37
C VAL A 463 0.46 3.82 15.54
N ARG A 464 0.47 4.30 16.77
CA ARG A 464 1.27 5.46 17.19
C ARG A 464 2.58 4.97 17.76
N VAL A 465 3.68 5.50 17.28
CA VAL A 465 5.02 5.27 17.85
C VAL A 465 5.59 6.60 18.27
N LYS A 466 6.07 6.68 19.52
CA LYS A 466 6.80 7.84 20.05
C LYS A 466 8.18 7.38 20.48
N VAL A 467 9.22 7.97 19.93
CA VAL A 467 10.61 7.58 20.20
C VAL A 467 11.45 8.81 20.57
N ARG A 468 12.40 8.60 21.46
CA ARG A 468 13.43 9.60 21.76
C ARG A 468 14.46 9.58 20.65
N ALA A 469 14.62 10.71 19.96
CA ALA A 469 15.68 10.89 18.99
C ALA A 469 17.05 10.95 19.68
N THR A 470 18.02 10.18 19.19
CA THR A 470 19.42 10.22 19.63
C THR A 470 20.26 10.78 18.49
N GLU A 471 21.51 11.25 18.79
CA GLU A 471 22.42 11.76 17.76
C GLU A 471 22.62 10.76 16.60
N ASN A 472 22.61 9.47 16.87
CA ASN A 472 22.71 8.41 15.85
C ASN A 472 21.42 8.23 15.05
N ALA A 473 20.26 8.62 15.60
CA ALA A 473 18.97 8.54 14.93
C ALA A 473 18.65 9.80 14.09
N LEU A 474 19.26 10.94 14.41
CA LEU A 474 19.07 12.20 13.69
C LEU A 474 19.65 12.18 12.26
N GLY A 475 20.66 11.33 12.00
CA GLY A 475 21.31 11.22 10.70
C GLY A 475 20.63 10.28 9.71
N SER A 476 19.67 9.46 10.15
CA SER A 476 18.98 8.49 9.33
C SER A 476 17.56 8.95 9.05
N ARG A 477 17.29 9.36 7.80
CA ARG A 477 15.93 9.65 7.31
C ARG A 477 15.11 8.37 7.06
N GLU A 478 15.70 7.20 7.22
CA GLU A 478 15.01 5.92 6.99
C GLU A 478 14.24 5.49 8.23
N ARG A 479 12.93 5.41 8.11
CA ARG A 479 12.05 4.85 9.12
C ARG A 479 11.92 3.34 8.89
N LYS A 480 12.17 2.53 9.93
CA LYS A 480 12.18 1.05 9.84
C LYS A 480 11.37 0.41 10.95
N TYR A 481 10.24 1.04 11.32
CA TYR A 481 9.31 0.45 12.28
C TYR A 481 8.61 -0.75 11.67
N ASN A 482 8.54 -1.83 12.42
CA ASN A 482 7.84 -3.02 11.98
C ASN A 482 7.26 -3.81 13.15
N ALA A 483 6.24 -4.60 12.88
CA ALA A 483 5.61 -5.49 13.84
C ALA A 483 5.25 -6.80 13.18
N LEU A 484 5.31 -7.91 13.91
CA LEU A 484 4.71 -9.16 13.48
C LEU A 484 3.23 -9.08 13.77
N VAL A 485 2.39 -9.09 12.73
CA VAL A 485 0.95 -8.95 12.87
C VAL A 485 0.24 -10.21 12.40
N THR A 486 -0.87 -10.55 13.06
CA THR A 486 -1.73 -11.67 12.69
C THR A 486 -3.15 -11.17 12.47
N ARG A 487 -3.71 -11.42 11.28
CA ARG A 487 -5.08 -11.03 10.93
C ARG A 487 -6.10 -11.74 11.83
N HIS A 488 -7.12 -11.01 12.24
CA HIS A 488 -8.32 -11.58 12.81
C HIS A 488 -9.38 -11.75 11.72
N THR A 489 -9.87 -12.96 11.55
CA THR A 489 -10.87 -13.34 10.54
C THR A 489 -12.09 -13.97 11.18
N ILE A 490 -13.18 -14.07 10.42
CA ILE A 490 -14.30 -14.96 10.72
C ILE A 490 -13.89 -16.41 10.52
N SER A 491 -14.68 -17.35 11.02
CA SER A 491 -14.51 -18.79 10.78
C SER A 491 -15.87 -19.45 10.52
N TYR A 492 -15.86 -20.73 10.19
CA TYR A 492 -17.06 -21.55 10.01
C TYR A 492 -16.94 -22.81 10.85
N ASP A 493 -17.96 -23.14 11.56
CA ASP A 493 -18.04 -24.33 12.40
C ASP A 493 -18.72 -25.48 11.63
N LEU A 494 -17.99 -26.59 11.48
CA LEU A 494 -18.46 -27.76 10.72
C LEU A 494 -19.58 -28.53 11.42
N ASP A 495 -19.61 -28.51 12.76
CA ASP A 495 -20.60 -29.23 13.53
C ASP A 495 -21.96 -28.52 13.51
N SER A 496 -21.95 -27.19 13.75
CA SER A 496 -23.18 -26.38 13.72
C SER A 496 -23.57 -25.96 12.31
N GLN A 497 -22.64 -26.01 11.34
CA GLN A 497 -22.80 -25.52 9.96
C GLN A 497 -23.15 -24.03 9.90
N GLU A 498 -22.59 -23.24 10.80
CA GLU A 498 -22.82 -21.80 10.89
C GLU A 498 -21.51 -21.00 10.78
N VAL A 499 -21.61 -19.76 10.27
CA VAL A 499 -20.50 -18.81 10.23
C VAL A 499 -20.34 -18.17 11.59
N ASP A 500 -19.18 -18.30 12.22
CA ASP A 500 -18.81 -17.53 13.42
C ASP A 500 -18.21 -16.19 13.01
N TYR A 501 -18.95 -15.13 13.19
CA TYR A 501 -18.52 -13.76 12.90
C TYR A 501 -17.60 -13.15 13.98
N ALA A 502 -17.29 -13.88 15.05
CA ALA A 502 -16.33 -13.45 16.06
C ALA A 502 -14.91 -13.46 15.45
N LEU A 503 -14.30 -12.27 15.37
CA LEU A 503 -12.97 -12.13 14.78
C LEU A 503 -11.90 -12.72 15.69
N ARG A 504 -11.16 -13.72 15.19
CA ARG A 504 -10.06 -14.39 15.90
C ARG A 504 -8.79 -14.42 15.05
N PRO A 505 -7.59 -14.41 15.67
CA PRO A 505 -6.34 -14.51 14.90
C PRO A 505 -6.30 -15.84 14.14
N SER A 506 -6.03 -15.78 12.85
CA SER A 506 -5.98 -16.96 11.99
C SER A 506 -4.89 -16.85 10.92
N ARG A 507 -4.35 -18.01 10.57
CA ARG A 507 -3.47 -18.22 9.40
C ARG A 507 -4.08 -19.20 8.39
N SER A 508 -5.27 -19.71 8.67
CA SER A 508 -5.95 -20.69 7.83
C SER A 508 -6.37 -20.07 6.48
N PHE A 509 -6.07 -20.79 5.38
CA PHE A 509 -6.55 -20.41 4.06
C PHE A 509 -8.08 -20.41 4.00
N ALA A 510 -8.75 -21.34 4.70
CA ALA A 510 -10.21 -21.42 4.70
C ALA A 510 -10.84 -20.18 5.34
N ASP A 511 -10.30 -19.74 6.50
CA ASP A 511 -10.74 -18.51 7.14
C ASP A 511 -10.43 -17.27 6.27
N ALA A 512 -9.28 -17.26 5.59
CA ALA A 512 -8.93 -16.19 4.67
C ALA A 512 -9.89 -16.13 3.47
N VAL A 513 -10.25 -17.27 2.87
CA VAL A 513 -11.25 -17.33 1.78
C VAL A 513 -12.61 -16.87 2.28
N ALA A 514 -13.10 -17.42 3.40
CA ALA A 514 -14.39 -17.06 3.97
C ALA A 514 -14.47 -15.55 4.29
N HIS A 515 -13.43 -14.99 4.91
CA HIS A 515 -13.37 -13.57 5.23
C HIS A 515 -13.31 -12.69 3.97
N THR A 516 -12.47 -13.06 3.00
CA THR A 516 -12.36 -12.37 1.72
C THR A 516 -13.69 -12.36 0.98
N TRP A 517 -14.38 -13.49 0.94
CA TRP A 517 -15.63 -13.64 0.18
C TRP A 517 -16.82 -12.95 0.87
N LEU A 518 -17.04 -13.27 2.15
CA LEU A 518 -18.23 -12.83 2.87
C LEU A 518 -18.11 -11.40 3.42
N VAL A 519 -16.93 -11.03 3.94
CA VAL A 519 -16.74 -9.73 4.62
C VAL A 519 -16.22 -8.68 3.64
N MET A 520 -15.10 -8.95 2.96
CA MET A 520 -14.49 -7.97 2.06
C MET A 520 -15.27 -7.85 0.76
N GLY A 521 -15.72 -8.98 0.18
CA GLY A 521 -16.50 -9.04 -1.04
C GLY A 521 -17.98 -8.83 -0.84
N ASN A 522 -18.48 -8.82 0.40
CA ASN A 522 -19.89 -8.71 0.78
C ASN A 522 -20.79 -9.68 -0.03
N GLN A 523 -20.31 -10.90 -0.27
CA GLN A 523 -21.07 -11.93 -1.01
C GLN A 523 -21.98 -12.71 -0.07
N PRO A 524 -23.13 -13.23 -0.56
CA PRO A 524 -24.04 -14.03 0.26
C PRO A 524 -23.42 -15.38 0.65
N VAL A 525 -23.72 -15.87 1.85
CA VAL A 525 -23.25 -17.17 2.36
C VAL A 525 -23.64 -18.32 1.42
N ALA A 526 -24.82 -18.25 0.79
CA ALA A 526 -25.30 -19.26 -0.14
C ALA A 526 -24.50 -19.35 -1.47
N SER A 527 -23.64 -18.40 -1.75
CA SER A 527 -22.82 -18.38 -2.98
C SER A 527 -21.48 -19.11 -2.85
N ILE A 528 -21.18 -19.70 -1.69
CA ILE A 528 -19.92 -20.40 -1.40
C ILE A 528 -20.17 -21.68 -0.61
N ASP A 529 -19.48 -22.76 -1.00
CA ASP A 529 -19.49 -24.03 -0.26
C ASP A 529 -18.50 -23.98 0.92
N LEU A 530 -18.96 -23.40 2.04
CA LEU A 530 -18.17 -23.33 3.27
C LEU A 530 -17.92 -24.71 3.87
N TYR A 531 -18.90 -25.60 3.83
CA TYR A 531 -18.74 -26.95 4.37
C TYR A 531 -17.64 -27.72 3.64
N GLY A 532 -17.63 -27.70 2.31
CA GLY A 532 -16.57 -28.31 1.50
C GLY A 532 -15.20 -27.66 1.75
N LEU A 533 -15.14 -26.31 1.84
CA LEU A 533 -13.91 -25.58 2.10
C LEU A 533 -13.27 -25.97 3.45
N TYR A 534 -14.06 -25.96 4.53
CA TYR A 534 -13.54 -26.29 5.87
C TYR A 534 -13.30 -27.79 6.06
N SER A 535 -14.06 -28.64 5.41
CA SER A 535 -13.76 -30.09 5.35
C SER A 535 -12.40 -30.35 4.70
N ILE A 536 -12.04 -29.60 3.67
CA ILE A 536 -10.69 -29.65 3.08
C ILE A 536 -9.63 -29.20 4.11
N ALA A 537 -9.87 -28.09 4.81
CA ALA A 537 -8.94 -27.57 5.81
C ALA A 537 -8.71 -28.58 6.95
N GLU A 538 -9.77 -29.21 7.47
CA GLU A 538 -9.68 -30.22 8.52
C GLU A 538 -9.00 -31.51 8.05
N SER A 539 -9.13 -31.86 6.75
CA SER A 539 -8.49 -33.04 6.16
C SER A 539 -6.97 -32.88 5.93
N LEU A 540 -6.38 -31.71 6.23
CA LEU A 540 -4.95 -31.49 6.06
C LEU A 540 -4.16 -32.38 7.05
N PRO A 541 -3.12 -33.10 6.60
CA PRO A 541 -2.28 -33.90 7.47
C PRO A 541 -1.46 -33.07 8.48
N ASP A 542 -1.28 -31.80 8.19
CA ASP A 542 -0.62 -30.81 9.07
C ASP A 542 -1.25 -29.44 8.76
N GLU A 543 -1.68 -28.71 9.77
CA GLU A 543 -2.34 -27.42 9.64
C GLU A 543 -1.49 -26.37 8.90
N ARG A 544 -0.13 -26.49 9.02
CA ARG A 544 0.82 -25.61 8.34
C ARG A 544 0.70 -25.63 6.81
N LEU A 545 0.18 -26.73 6.24
CA LEU A 545 -0.08 -26.84 4.80
C LEU A 545 -1.23 -25.95 4.34
N GLY A 546 -2.05 -25.49 5.27
CA GLY A 546 -3.14 -24.56 5.04
C GLY A 546 -2.83 -23.12 5.44
N TYR A 547 -1.60 -22.78 5.82
CA TYR A 547 -1.27 -21.40 6.17
C TYR A 547 -1.20 -20.51 4.92
N PHE A 548 -1.73 -19.30 5.08
CA PHE A 548 -1.66 -18.26 4.07
C PHE A 548 -1.24 -16.94 4.71
N ASP A 549 -0.04 -16.47 4.41
CA ASP A 549 0.58 -15.30 5.02
C ASP A 549 1.00 -14.28 3.94
N TYR A 550 0.12 -13.35 3.60
CA TYR A 550 0.33 -12.42 2.49
C TYR A 550 -0.33 -11.06 2.72
N THR A 551 0.18 -10.03 2.05
CA THR A 551 -0.42 -8.69 2.02
C THR A 551 -0.94 -8.38 0.62
N PHE A 552 -2.24 -8.19 0.48
CA PHE A 552 -2.85 -7.63 -0.72
C PHE A 552 -2.84 -6.10 -0.62
N ASP A 553 -2.15 -5.44 -1.51
CA ASP A 553 -2.07 -3.99 -1.61
C ASP A 553 -1.99 -3.49 -3.07
N ASP A 554 -2.31 -4.36 -4.04
CA ASP A 554 -2.54 -4.00 -5.43
C ASP A 554 -4.04 -3.71 -5.64
N GLU A 555 -4.35 -2.56 -6.21
CA GLU A 555 -5.72 -2.16 -6.55
C GLU A 555 -6.33 -2.98 -7.70
N ASN A 556 -5.48 -3.66 -8.49
CA ASN A 556 -5.91 -4.50 -9.60
C ASN A 556 -6.29 -5.93 -9.18
N ASP A 557 -6.03 -6.32 -7.92
CA ASP A 557 -6.39 -7.64 -7.41
C ASP A 557 -7.91 -7.78 -7.27
N SER A 558 -8.54 -8.50 -8.20
CA SER A 558 -9.97 -8.81 -8.10
C SER A 558 -10.25 -9.77 -6.94
N LEU A 559 -11.51 -9.83 -6.50
CA LEU A 559 -11.96 -10.77 -5.47
C LEU A 559 -11.63 -12.23 -5.85
N GLY A 560 -11.79 -12.58 -7.13
CA GLY A 560 -11.48 -13.91 -7.65
C GLY A 560 -9.99 -14.22 -7.64
N ASP A 561 -9.14 -13.26 -8.00
CA ASP A 561 -7.67 -13.42 -7.96
C ASP A 561 -7.20 -13.64 -6.52
N ARG A 562 -7.74 -12.89 -5.54
CA ARG A 562 -7.45 -13.06 -4.12
C ARG A 562 -7.84 -14.46 -3.62
N VAL A 563 -9.08 -14.90 -3.89
CA VAL A 563 -9.54 -16.24 -3.51
C VAL A 563 -8.67 -17.32 -4.13
N GLN A 564 -8.32 -17.19 -5.41
CA GLN A 564 -7.47 -18.16 -6.09
C GLN A 564 -6.04 -18.18 -5.55
N ALA A 565 -5.46 -17.02 -5.24
CA ALA A 565 -4.13 -16.93 -4.61
C ALA A 565 -4.12 -17.62 -3.24
N ILE A 566 -5.15 -17.38 -2.42
CA ILE A 566 -5.32 -18.01 -1.10
C ILE A 566 -5.43 -19.52 -1.25
N CYS A 567 -6.31 -20.01 -2.13
CA CYS A 567 -6.53 -21.43 -2.38
C CYS A 567 -5.26 -22.13 -2.89
N ASN A 568 -4.51 -21.51 -3.80
CA ASN A 568 -3.29 -22.08 -4.37
C ASN A 568 -2.23 -22.38 -3.30
N ALA A 569 -2.15 -21.59 -2.24
CA ALA A 569 -1.24 -21.86 -1.13
C ALA A 569 -1.53 -23.21 -0.46
N ALA A 570 -2.78 -23.59 -0.32
CA ALA A 570 -3.19 -24.91 0.22
C ALA A 570 -3.30 -26.01 -0.84
N SER A 571 -2.88 -25.75 -2.10
CA SER A 571 -3.09 -26.64 -3.25
C SER A 571 -4.56 -26.95 -3.51
N VAL A 572 -5.39 -25.95 -3.32
CA VAL A 572 -6.83 -25.98 -3.57
C VAL A 572 -7.13 -25.18 -4.84
N THR A 573 -8.04 -25.68 -5.65
CA THR A 573 -8.60 -24.98 -6.80
C THR A 573 -10.04 -24.60 -6.51
N ALA A 574 -10.35 -23.30 -6.64
CA ALA A 574 -11.72 -22.81 -6.59
C ALA A 574 -12.35 -22.86 -7.96
N TYR A 575 -13.62 -23.28 -8.06
CA TYR A 575 -14.38 -23.33 -9.31
C TYR A 575 -15.85 -23.05 -9.04
N TRP A 576 -16.58 -22.73 -10.11
CA TRP A 576 -18.03 -22.53 -10.02
C TRP A 576 -18.78 -23.83 -10.33
N ASP A 577 -19.66 -24.21 -9.41
CA ASP A 577 -20.59 -25.34 -9.60
C ASP A 577 -22.02 -24.86 -9.35
N ASP A 578 -22.83 -24.84 -10.36
CA ASP A 578 -24.24 -24.38 -10.34
C ASP A 578 -24.46 -23.02 -9.64
N GLY A 579 -23.51 -22.08 -9.83
CA GLY A 579 -23.57 -20.76 -9.25
C GLY A 579 -23.04 -20.65 -7.80
N VAL A 580 -22.48 -21.73 -7.28
CA VAL A 580 -21.82 -21.79 -5.96
C VAL A 580 -20.32 -21.92 -6.15
N LEU A 581 -19.53 -21.11 -5.43
CA LEU A 581 -18.08 -21.22 -5.40
C LEU A 581 -17.69 -22.46 -4.60
N THR A 582 -17.10 -23.45 -5.27
CA THR A 582 -16.77 -24.77 -4.72
C THR A 582 -15.27 -25.02 -4.80
N PHE A 583 -14.77 -26.00 -4.05
CA PHE A 583 -13.34 -26.21 -3.85
C PHE A 583 -12.92 -27.65 -4.05
N ILE A 584 -11.79 -27.86 -4.70
CA ILE A 584 -11.17 -29.18 -4.82
C ILE A 584 -9.69 -29.10 -4.44
N ARG A 585 -9.23 -30.02 -3.60
CA ARG A 585 -7.83 -30.10 -3.20
C ARG A 585 -7.08 -31.13 -4.03
N ASP A 586 -5.87 -30.77 -4.42
CA ASP A 586 -4.89 -31.70 -5.01
C ASP A 586 -4.31 -32.59 -3.91
N GLN A 587 -4.87 -33.81 -3.76
CA GLN A 587 -4.54 -34.77 -2.72
C GLN A 587 -4.71 -36.21 -3.19
N LYS A 588 -4.24 -37.20 -2.38
CA LYS A 588 -4.52 -38.59 -2.60
C LYS A 588 -6.02 -38.84 -2.56
N VAL A 589 -6.54 -39.53 -3.58
CA VAL A 589 -7.95 -39.89 -3.65
C VAL A 589 -8.17 -41.34 -3.27
N THR A 590 -9.31 -41.62 -2.67
CA THR A 590 -9.72 -42.99 -2.30
C THR A 590 -10.49 -43.70 -3.39
N HIS A 591 -11.18 -42.93 -4.24
CA HIS A 591 -11.97 -43.43 -5.37
C HIS A 591 -12.09 -42.32 -6.44
N PRO A 592 -12.22 -42.67 -7.72
CA PRO A 592 -12.36 -41.71 -8.80
C PRO A 592 -13.69 -40.96 -8.71
N ALA A 593 -13.72 -39.74 -9.24
CA ALA A 593 -14.92 -38.90 -9.31
C ALA A 593 -15.90 -39.41 -10.36
N SER A 594 -15.41 -40.02 -11.43
CA SER A 594 -16.22 -40.62 -12.49
C SER A 594 -15.49 -41.77 -13.18
N VAL A 595 -16.25 -42.60 -13.93
CA VAL A 595 -15.72 -43.71 -14.72
C VAL A 595 -16.11 -43.53 -16.18
N PHE A 596 -15.10 -43.58 -17.05
CA PHE A 596 -15.29 -43.54 -18.52
C PHE A 596 -14.89 -44.86 -19.14
N ASN A 597 -15.75 -45.39 -20.02
CA ASN A 597 -15.56 -46.62 -20.76
C ASN A 597 -16.11 -46.47 -22.17
N ARG A 598 -16.12 -47.55 -22.97
CA ARG A 598 -16.63 -47.53 -24.36
C ARG A 598 -18.07 -47.01 -24.49
N ALA A 599 -18.88 -47.12 -23.45
CA ALA A 599 -20.29 -46.72 -23.49
C ALA A 599 -20.46 -45.17 -23.45
N ASN A 600 -19.55 -44.45 -22.83
CA ASN A 600 -19.63 -42.99 -22.67
C ASN A 600 -18.42 -42.24 -23.24
N MET A 601 -17.58 -42.90 -24.05
CA MET A 601 -16.43 -42.28 -24.74
C MET A 601 -16.57 -42.42 -26.27
N LYS A 602 -16.07 -41.43 -26.98
CA LYS A 602 -15.95 -41.46 -28.44
C LYS A 602 -14.67 -42.22 -28.82
N THR A 603 -14.79 -43.41 -29.34
CA THR A 603 -13.67 -44.35 -29.54
C THR A 603 -12.70 -43.95 -30.65
N ASP A 604 -13.10 -43.09 -31.60
CA ASP A 604 -12.31 -42.60 -32.72
C ASP A 604 -11.44 -41.35 -32.37
N GLU A 605 -11.64 -40.75 -31.20
CA GLU A 605 -10.94 -39.55 -30.76
C GLU A 605 -10.17 -39.75 -29.45
N TYR A 606 -9.64 -40.93 -29.24
CA TYR A 606 -8.82 -41.31 -28.09
C TYR A 606 -7.35 -41.32 -28.47
N LYS A 607 -6.53 -40.52 -27.76
CA LYS A 607 -5.08 -40.40 -28.02
C LYS A 607 -4.29 -40.39 -26.73
N ILE A 608 -3.41 -41.37 -26.56
CA ILE A 608 -2.43 -41.38 -25.48
C ILE A 608 -1.07 -40.87 -26.03
N THR A 609 -0.42 -40.00 -25.27
CA THR A 609 0.91 -39.49 -25.56
C THR A 609 1.85 -39.77 -24.39
N TYR A 610 2.93 -40.49 -24.68
CA TYR A 610 3.98 -40.78 -23.69
C TYR A 610 5.15 -39.81 -23.88
N GLU A 611 5.59 -39.15 -22.81
CA GLU A 611 6.77 -38.32 -22.82
C GLU A 611 7.99 -39.17 -22.41
N ALA A 612 8.94 -39.38 -23.32
CA ALA A 612 10.18 -40.15 -23.03
C ALA A 612 11.10 -39.43 -22.08
N THR A 613 11.06 -38.08 -22.06
CA THR A 613 11.78 -37.22 -21.13
C THR A 613 10.86 -36.80 -19.99
N LEU A 614 11.40 -36.15 -18.98
CA LEU A 614 10.55 -35.55 -17.96
C LEU A 614 9.70 -34.42 -18.58
N PRO A 615 8.45 -34.24 -18.11
CA PRO A 615 7.52 -33.28 -18.67
C PRO A 615 8.09 -31.86 -18.76
N GLY A 616 7.89 -31.21 -19.93
CA GLY A 616 8.40 -29.87 -20.17
C GLY A 616 9.92 -29.74 -20.29
N GLY A 617 10.67 -30.86 -20.29
CA GLY A 617 12.12 -30.86 -20.33
C GLY A 617 12.79 -30.43 -19.01
N TYR A 618 12.03 -30.27 -17.93
CA TYR A 618 12.54 -29.94 -16.63
C TYR A 618 13.22 -31.14 -15.97
N ASP A 619 14.32 -30.93 -15.24
CA ASP A 619 15.01 -31.97 -14.48
C ASP A 619 14.78 -31.86 -12.96
N GLY A 620 14.00 -30.89 -12.52
CA GLY A 620 13.64 -30.69 -11.14
C GLY A 620 12.68 -29.54 -10.91
N VAL A 621 12.44 -29.19 -9.67
CA VAL A 621 11.52 -28.13 -9.22
C VAL A 621 12.24 -27.23 -8.22
N GLN A 622 12.06 -25.93 -8.36
CA GLN A 622 12.47 -24.90 -7.42
C GLN A 622 11.25 -24.16 -6.92
N VAL A 623 10.98 -24.20 -5.63
CA VAL A 623 9.92 -23.41 -4.99
C VAL A 623 10.53 -22.29 -4.17
N SER A 624 10.10 -21.06 -4.39
CA SER A 624 10.49 -19.93 -3.57
C SER A 624 9.46 -19.65 -2.48
N TYR A 625 9.94 -19.23 -1.31
CA TYR A 625 9.12 -18.73 -0.22
C TYR A 625 9.81 -17.55 0.47
N VAL A 626 9.04 -16.75 1.21
CA VAL A 626 9.57 -15.63 2.00
C VAL A 626 9.80 -16.10 3.43
N HIS A 627 11.05 -16.01 3.90
CA HIS A 627 11.39 -16.44 5.26
C HIS A 627 10.70 -15.55 6.31
N PRO A 628 9.96 -16.11 7.28
CA PRO A 628 9.05 -15.35 8.15
C PRO A 628 9.75 -14.34 9.07
N THR A 629 11.02 -14.58 9.40
CA THR A 629 11.77 -13.70 10.31
C THR A 629 12.59 -12.64 9.57
N THR A 630 13.22 -13.02 8.45
CA THR A 630 14.15 -12.15 7.72
C THR A 630 13.52 -11.46 6.52
N ASN A 631 12.31 -11.86 6.11
CA ASN A 631 11.66 -11.48 4.84
C ASN A 631 12.51 -11.74 3.58
N ASN A 632 13.58 -12.55 3.71
CA ASN A 632 14.39 -12.92 2.55
C ASN A 632 13.69 -13.98 1.71
N LYS A 633 13.76 -13.86 0.40
CA LYS A 633 13.34 -14.91 -0.52
C LYS A 633 14.31 -16.08 -0.44
N THR A 634 13.78 -17.26 -0.11
CA THR A 634 14.54 -18.49 0.06
C THR A 634 14.01 -19.55 -0.90
N TYR A 635 14.84 -20.48 -1.32
CA TYR A 635 14.52 -21.47 -2.35
C TYR A 635 14.67 -22.89 -1.83
N ILE A 636 13.69 -23.74 -2.15
CA ILE A 636 13.74 -25.19 -1.96
C ILE A 636 13.91 -25.84 -3.34
N ASN A 637 14.89 -26.70 -3.48
CA ASN A 637 15.25 -27.33 -4.75
C ASN A 637 15.22 -28.85 -4.63
N TYR A 638 14.53 -29.50 -5.57
CA TYR A 638 14.59 -30.95 -5.76
C TYR A 638 14.89 -31.25 -7.23
N ARG A 639 15.73 -32.26 -7.44
CA ARG A 639 16.16 -32.74 -8.76
C ARG A 639 15.87 -34.22 -8.94
N VAL A 640 15.52 -34.62 -10.16
CA VAL A 640 15.37 -36.04 -10.55
C VAL A 640 16.66 -36.50 -11.20
N LEU A 641 17.40 -37.40 -10.52
CA LEU A 641 18.63 -38.03 -11.03
C LEU A 641 18.44 -39.53 -11.15
N ASN A 642 18.53 -40.08 -12.36
CA ASN A 642 18.40 -41.53 -12.61
C ASN A 642 17.12 -42.14 -12.00
N GLY A 643 15.99 -41.43 -12.08
CA GLY A 643 14.73 -41.89 -11.53
C GLY A 643 14.58 -41.73 -10.00
N THR A 644 15.53 -41.12 -9.34
CA THR A 644 15.50 -40.84 -7.90
C THR A 644 15.44 -39.34 -7.65
N ILE A 645 14.63 -38.93 -6.66
CA ILE A 645 14.53 -37.52 -6.24
C ILE A 645 15.60 -37.23 -5.19
N VAL A 646 16.38 -36.18 -5.43
CA VAL A 646 17.42 -35.70 -4.51
C VAL A 646 17.22 -34.21 -4.21
N GLU A 647 17.51 -33.77 -2.98
CA GLU A 647 17.50 -32.39 -2.58
C GLU A 647 18.78 -31.70 -3.10
N GLN A 648 18.70 -31.16 -4.28
CA GLN A 648 19.80 -30.52 -5.00
C GLN A 648 19.24 -29.53 -6.03
N GLU A 649 20.00 -28.51 -6.37
CA GLU A 649 19.67 -27.60 -7.46
C GLU A 649 19.63 -28.33 -8.80
N ALA A 650 18.60 -28.12 -9.56
CA ALA A 650 18.39 -28.69 -10.88
C ALA A 650 19.07 -27.80 -11.94
N GLU A 651 19.48 -28.40 -13.08
CA GLU A 651 20.05 -27.65 -14.20
C GLU A 651 19.00 -26.85 -14.95
N ASN A 652 17.81 -27.42 -15.11
CA ASN A 652 16.63 -26.76 -15.70
C ASN A 652 15.40 -26.95 -14.83
N PRO A 653 15.30 -26.22 -13.67
CA PRO A 653 14.19 -26.38 -12.74
C PRO A 653 12.90 -25.75 -13.26
N ASN A 654 11.77 -26.39 -12.99
CA ASN A 654 10.48 -25.70 -13.01
C ASN A 654 10.41 -24.76 -11.79
N LYS A 655 10.52 -23.45 -12.05
CA LYS A 655 10.51 -22.42 -10.99
C LYS A 655 9.09 -22.06 -10.63
N MET A 656 8.74 -22.19 -9.36
CA MET A 656 7.43 -21.88 -8.82
C MET A 656 7.55 -20.84 -7.72
N GLU A 657 6.77 -19.78 -7.84
CA GLU A 657 6.54 -18.80 -6.79
C GLU A 657 5.08 -18.87 -6.37
N ILE A 658 4.85 -19.20 -5.11
CA ILE A 658 3.51 -19.37 -4.57
C ILE A 658 3.27 -18.26 -3.57
N VAL A 659 2.31 -17.42 -3.88
CA VAL A 659 1.88 -16.30 -3.05
C VAL A 659 1.45 -16.82 -1.67
N GLY A 660 1.89 -16.15 -0.62
CA GLY A 660 1.52 -16.49 0.76
C GLY A 660 2.36 -17.58 1.42
N PHE A 661 3.37 -18.14 0.74
CA PHE A 661 4.28 -19.09 1.36
C PHE A 661 5.31 -18.38 2.25
N ARG A 662 5.20 -18.59 3.57
CA ARG A 662 6.18 -18.15 4.57
C ARG A 662 6.68 -19.30 5.46
N SER A 663 6.32 -20.54 5.15
CA SER A 663 6.74 -21.73 5.86
C SER A 663 7.66 -22.57 4.98
N GLU A 664 8.87 -22.91 5.49
CA GLU A 664 9.78 -23.85 4.82
C GLU A 664 9.11 -25.21 4.64
N TYR A 665 8.34 -25.66 5.64
CA TYR A 665 7.63 -26.92 5.59
C TYR A 665 6.64 -27.00 4.42
N GLN A 666 5.87 -25.94 4.20
CA GLN A 666 4.92 -25.79 3.10
C GLN A 666 5.64 -25.80 1.73
N ALA A 667 6.72 -25.00 1.63
CA ALA A 667 7.50 -24.91 0.40
C ALA A 667 8.20 -26.25 0.06
N ARG A 668 8.72 -26.95 1.07
CA ARG A 668 9.39 -28.25 0.94
C ARG A 668 8.41 -29.33 0.49
N GLU A 669 7.24 -29.41 1.11
CA GLU A 669 6.19 -30.36 0.73
C GLU A 669 5.72 -30.11 -0.71
N ARG A 670 5.46 -28.86 -1.08
CA ARG A 670 5.05 -28.53 -2.45
C ARG A 670 6.12 -28.85 -3.48
N ALA A 671 7.38 -28.49 -3.23
CA ALA A 671 8.48 -28.78 -4.12
C ALA A 671 8.67 -30.30 -4.35
N LEU A 672 8.60 -31.08 -3.25
CA LEU A 672 8.72 -32.54 -3.33
C LEU A 672 7.55 -33.15 -4.12
N ARG A 673 6.32 -32.75 -3.86
CA ARG A 673 5.13 -33.23 -4.57
C ARG A 673 5.18 -32.91 -6.05
N GLU A 674 5.55 -31.70 -6.42
CA GLU A 674 5.68 -31.33 -7.83
C GLU A 674 6.83 -32.07 -8.54
N THR A 675 7.92 -32.35 -7.81
CA THR A 675 9.02 -33.19 -8.35
C THR A 675 8.60 -34.63 -8.55
N LYS A 676 7.78 -35.20 -7.64
CA LYS A 676 7.17 -36.53 -7.80
C LYS A 676 6.22 -36.54 -9.00
N ARG A 677 5.47 -35.47 -9.24
CA ARG A 677 4.62 -35.31 -10.41
C ARG A 677 5.43 -35.34 -11.71
N LEU A 678 6.59 -34.66 -11.78
CA LEU A 678 7.53 -34.81 -12.90
C LEU A 678 7.90 -36.26 -13.17
N LEU A 679 8.11 -37.02 -12.11
CA LEU A 679 8.58 -38.42 -12.22
C LEU A 679 7.46 -39.39 -12.60
N TYR A 680 6.27 -39.26 -12.00
CA TYR A 680 5.19 -40.24 -12.06
C TYR A 680 4.03 -39.88 -12.98
N SER A 681 4.01 -38.68 -13.59
CA SER A 681 2.92 -38.19 -14.42
C SER A 681 3.41 -37.90 -15.84
N ARG A 682 3.93 -38.92 -16.54
CA ARG A 682 4.54 -38.78 -17.86
C ARG A 682 3.60 -39.03 -19.03
N THR A 683 2.47 -39.61 -18.73
CA THR A 683 1.48 -40.00 -19.75
C THR A 683 0.36 -38.98 -19.78
N LYS A 684 -0.01 -38.54 -20.95
CA LYS A 684 -1.15 -37.65 -21.19
C LYS A 684 -2.14 -38.31 -22.11
N MET A 685 -3.42 -38.09 -21.88
CA MET A 685 -4.47 -38.59 -22.73
C MET A 685 -5.39 -37.44 -23.12
N ASN A 686 -5.76 -37.42 -24.38
CA ASN A 686 -6.88 -36.64 -24.90
C ASN A 686 -7.99 -37.60 -25.32
N SER A 687 -9.19 -37.34 -24.83
CA SER A 687 -10.37 -38.12 -25.14
C SER A 687 -11.58 -37.22 -25.28
N LYS A 688 -12.61 -37.72 -26.01
CA LYS A 688 -13.95 -37.10 -25.99
C LYS A 688 -14.94 -38.03 -25.28
N VAL A 689 -15.67 -37.40 -24.37
CA VAL A 689 -16.72 -38.12 -23.57
C VAL A 689 -18.08 -37.48 -23.83
N PHE A 690 -19.16 -38.25 -23.56
CA PHE A 690 -20.53 -37.77 -23.74
C PHE A 690 -21.12 -37.08 -22.50
N GLU A 691 -20.40 -37.07 -21.38
CA GLU A 691 -20.88 -36.57 -20.09
C GLU A 691 -19.76 -35.81 -19.37
N ASP A 692 -20.12 -34.67 -18.78
CA ASP A 692 -19.17 -33.82 -18.02
C ASP A 692 -19.69 -33.38 -16.63
N GLY A 693 -20.99 -33.60 -16.36
CA GLY A 693 -21.69 -32.98 -15.23
C GLY A 693 -21.19 -33.34 -13.82
N ILE A 694 -20.21 -34.25 -13.69
CA ILE A 694 -19.72 -34.74 -12.37
C ILE A 694 -18.24 -34.46 -12.18
N ILE A 695 -17.55 -34.03 -13.24
CA ILE A 695 -16.09 -33.87 -13.21
C ILE A 695 -15.71 -32.41 -13.32
N GLN A 696 -14.66 -32.07 -12.58
CA GLN A 696 -14.05 -30.74 -12.59
C GLN A 696 -12.55 -30.86 -12.87
N VAL A 697 -11.94 -29.80 -13.29
CA VAL A 697 -10.48 -29.74 -13.40
C VAL A 697 -9.86 -30.02 -12.03
N GLY A 698 -8.89 -30.94 -11.96
CA GLY A 698 -8.32 -31.45 -10.73
C GLY A 698 -8.98 -32.74 -10.20
N SER A 699 -10.15 -33.09 -10.69
CA SER A 699 -10.77 -34.41 -10.35
C SER A 699 -9.90 -35.54 -10.85
N VAL A 700 -9.89 -36.67 -10.12
CA VAL A 700 -9.30 -37.92 -10.58
C VAL A 700 -10.41 -38.82 -11.13
N VAL A 701 -10.24 -39.27 -12.34
CA VAL A 701 -11.21 -40.11 -13.08
C VAL A 701 -10.59 -41.44 -13.44
N GLN A 702 -11.44 -42.45 -13.57
CA GLN A 702 -11.07 -43.75 -14.09
C GLN A 702 -11.40 -43.82 -15.59
N ILE A 703 -10.39 -43.97 -16.42
CA ILE A 703 -10.61 -44.12 -17.87
C ILE A 703 -10.15 -45.51 -18.31
N ALA A 704 -11.06 -46.35 -18.76
CA ALA A 704 -10.74 -47.67 -19.28
C ALA A 704 -9.98 -47.55 -20.60
N ASP A 705 -8.96 -48.40 -20.80
CA ASP A 705 -8.35 -48.55 -22.11
C ASP A 705 -9.33 -49.30 -23.04
N ILE A 706 -9.88 -48.58 -24.00
CA ILE A 706 -10.87 -49.11 -24.92
C ILE A 706 -10.34 -50.18 -25.87
N TYR A 707 -9.02 -50.32 -25.98
CA TYR A 707 -8.37 -51.33 -26.82
C TYR A 707 -7.89 -52.56 -26.03
N ASP A 708 -7.89 -52.48 -24.69
CA ASP A 708 -7.56 -53.62 -23.85
C ASP A 708 -8.77 -54.55 -23.66
N SER A 709 -8.63 -55.79 -24.12
CA SER A 709 -9.67 -56.79 -23.99
C SER A 709 -9.90 -57.29 -22.56
N ASN A 710 -8.98 -57.05 -21.65
CA ASN A 710 -9.07 -57.45 -20.25
C ASN A 710 -9.93 -56.47 -19.43
N GLN A 711 -10.09 -55.26 -19.90
CA GLN A 711 -10.91 -54.23 -19.27
C GLN A 711 -12.32 -54.31 -19.85
N GLN A 712 -13.23 -54.72 -19.00
CA GLN A 712 -14.58 -54.98 -19.44
C GLN A 712 -15.54 -53.99 -18.77
N GLY A 713 -16.29 -53.24 -19.54
CA GLY A 713 -17.21 -52.22 -19.05
C GLY A 713 -18.45 -52.09 -19.93
N GLY A 714 -19.51 -51.60 -19.36
CA GLY A 714 -20.79 -51.38 -20.00
C GLY A 714 -21.83 -50.82 -19.04
N TYR A 715 -23.11 -51.07 -19.31
CA TYR A 715 -24.23 -50.61 -18.48
C TYR A 715 -24.74 -51.72 -17.58
N ILE A 716 -25.31 -51.35 -16.43
CA ILE A 716 -26.09 -52.24 -15.58
C ILE A 716 -27.50 -52.31 -16.16
N THR A 717 -27.95 -53.52 -16.47
CA THR A 717 -29.30 -53.79 -17.03
C THR A 717 -30.25 -54.39 -16.00
N GLY A 718 -29.73 -54.85 -14.86
CA GLY A 718 -30.52 -55.36 -13.74
C GLY A 718 -29.72 -55.60 -12.49
N ARG A 719 -30.40 -55.62 -11.33
CA ARG A 719 -29.79 -55.98 -10.03
C ARG A 719 -30.79 -56.78 -9.20
N THR A 720 -30.35 -57.89 -8.69
CA THR A 720 -31.09 -58.68 -7.71
C THR A 720 -30.16 -59.07 -6.57
N GLY A 721 -30.24 -58.34 -5.46
CA GLY A 721 -29.32 -58.50 -4.34
C GLY A 721 -27.87 -58.21 -4.75
N ASN A 722 -27.01 -59.24 -4.65
CA ASN A 722 -25.60 -59.14 -5.05
C ASN A 722 -25.34 -59.58 -6.51
N SER A 723 -26.35 -59.96 -7.24
CA SER A 723 -26.26 -60.34 -8.66
C SER A 723 -26.62 -59.19 -9.57
N PHE A 724 -25.73 -58.87 -10.50
CA PHE A 724 -25.86 -57.75 -11.46
C PHE A 724 -25.98 -58.35 -12.86
N ASP A 725 -26.91 -57.82 -13.67
CA ASP A 725 -27.01 -58.08 -15.09
C ASP A 725 -26.35 -56.94 -15.86
N THR A 726 -25.66 -57.24 -16.96
CA THR A 726 -24.83 -56.31 -17.72
C THR A 726 -25.17 -56.29 -19.20
N SER A 727 -24.92 -55.16 -19.86
CA SER A 727 -25.13 -55.00 -21.32
C SER A 727 -24.15 -55.83 -22.16
N GLU A 728 -22.95 -56.08 -21.61
CA GLU A 728 -21.87 -56.78 -22.30
C GLU A 728 -21.51 -58.09 -21.57
N PRO A 729 -21.06 -59.12 -22.30
CA PRO A 729 -20.64 -60.40 -21.69
C PRO A 729 -19.30 -60.20 -20.95
N ILE A 730 -19.15 -60.82 -19.78
CA ILE A 730 -17.95 -60.73 -18.95
C ILE A 730 -17.16 -62.00 -18.98
N THR A 731 -15.86 -61.91 -19.16
CA THR A 731 -14.92 -63.03 -19.08
C THR A 731 -14.03 -62.84 -17.83
N PHE A 732 -14.10 -63.81 -16.90
CA PHE A 732 -13.29 -63.73 -15.70
C PHE A 732 -11.93 -64.38 -15.90
N THR A 733 -10.84 -63.64 -15.64
CA THR A 733 -9.46 -64.10 -15.71
C THR A 733 -8.80 -63.81 -14.35
N GLY A 734 -8.86 -64.77 -13.42
CA GLY A 734 -8.32 -64.64 -12.08
C GLY A 734 -9.17 -63.77 -11.11
N SER A 735 -8.57 -63.07 -10.17
CA SER A 735 -9.26 -62.21 -9.20
C SER A 735 -9.58 -60.86 -9.81
N MET A 736 -10.84 -60.60 -10.04
CA MET A 736 -11.32 -59.35 -10.63
C MET A 736 -12.12 -58.54 -9.63
N TYR A 737 -12.11 -57.21 -9.81
CA TYR A 737 -12.85 -56.24 -9.01
C TYR A 737 -13.74 -55.40 -9.92
N VAL A 738 -14.85 -54.96 -9.36
CA VAL A 738 -15.82 -54.12 -10.07
C VAL A 738 -15.99 -52.79 -9.39
N LEU A 739 -16.09 -51.73 -10.20
CA LEU A 739 -16.65 -50.45 -9.87
C LEU A 739 -18.02 -50.32 -10.49
N VAL A 740 -18.99 -49.81 -9.75
CA VAL A 740 -20.34 -49.55 -10.24
C VAL A 740 -20.67 -48.10 -9.99
N THR A 741 -21.30 -47.40 -10.95
CA THR A 741 -21.78 -46.04 -10.73
C THR A 741 -23.21 -46.04 -10.20
N ASP A 742 -23.52 -45.13 -9.29
CA ASP A 742 -24.87 -44.88 -8.81
C ASP A 742 -25.75 -44.18 -9.88
N ALA A 743 -26.96 -43.78 -9.51
CA ALA A 743 -27.90 -43.08 -10.38
C ALA A 743 -27.42 -41.69 -10.81
N LEU A 744 -26.50 -41.07 -10.08
CA LEU A 744 -25.88 -39.76 -10.38
C LEU A 744 -24.57 -39.89 -11.16
N GLY A 745 -24.13 -41.14 -11.45
CA GLY A 745 -22.88 -41.44 -12.13
C GLY A 745 -21.65 -41.49 -11.22
N LYS A 746 -21.80 -41.33 -9.90
CA LYS A 746 -20.72 -41.43 -8.93
C LYS A 746 -20.28 -42.87 -8.73
N PRO A 747 -19.01 -43.23 -8.89
CA PRO A 747 -18.53 -44.61 -8.73
C PRO A 747 -18.45 -45.00 -7.25
N THR A 748 -18.67 -46.30 -7.02
CA THR A 748 -18.45 -46.95 -5.72
C THR A 748 -16.98 -47.20 -5.47
N LEU A 749 -16.64 -47.68 -4.27
CA LEU A 749 -15.40 -48.39 -4.03
C LEU A 749 -15.30 -49.66 -4.89
N ARG A 750 -14.10 -50.24 -4.95
CA ARG A 750 -13.84 -51.50 -5.66
C ARG A 750 -14.33 -52.68 -4.84
N TYR A 751 -15.13 -53.55 -5.43
CA TYR A 751 -15.63 -54.77 -4.78
C TYR A 751 -15.16 -56.02 -5.53
N PRO A 752 -14.72 -57.08 -4.84
CA PRO A 752 -14.43 -58.35 -5.51
C PRO A 752 -15.63 -58.85 -6.30
N ALA A 753 -15.40 -59.23 -7.56
CA ALA A 753 -16.43 -59.72 -8.47
C ALA A 753 -16.17 -61.18 -8.86
N THR A 754 -17.23 -61.97 -8.97
CA THR A 754 -17.17 -63.39 -9.37
C THR A 754 -18.14 -63.61 -10.50
N ALA A 755 -17.82 -64.66 -11.34
CA ALA A 755 -18.64 -65.06 -12.43
C ALA A 755 -19.96 -65.60 -11.90
N ARG A 756 -21.05 -65.39 -12.65
CA ARG A 756 -22.36 -66.03 -12.45
C ARG A 756 -22.38 -67.32 -13.17
N SER A 757 -23.04 -68.32 -12.59
CA SER A 757 -23.23 -69.70 -13.21
C SER A 757 -24.34 -69.76 -14.24
N ASP A 758 -25.25 -68.78 -14.19
CA ASP A 758 -26.47 -68.77 -15.00
C ASP A 758 -26.36 -67.93 -16.29
N THR A 759 -25.42 -66.98 -16.31
CA THR A 759 -25.22 -66.10 -17.47
C THR A 759 -23.79 -65.59 -17.60
N LYS A 760 -23.36 -65.30 -18.81
CA LYS A 760 -22.13 -64.56 -19.09
C LYS A 760 -22.35 -63.02 -19.05
N TYR A 761 -23.61 -62.58 -19.07
CA TYR A 761 -24.00 -61.14 -19.04
C TYR A 761 -24.28 -60.72 -17.60
N GLY A 762 -23.30 -60.89 -16.74
CA GLY A 762 -23.45 -60.49 -15.35
C GLY A 762 -22.31 -60.92 -14.43
N PHE A 763 -22.29 -60.37 -13.21
CA PHE A 763 -21.38 -60.71 -12.15
C PHE A 763 -22.09 -60.74 -10.79
N THR A 764 -21.41 -61.28 -9.79
CA THR A 764 -21.82 -61.24 -8.39
C THR A 764 -20.79 -60.44 -7.62
N ALA A 765 -21.23 -59.42 -6.88
CA ALA A 765 -20.38 -58.59 -6.00
C ALA A 765 -21.18 -58.04 -4.82
N GLN A 766 -20.55 -57.88 -3.66
CA GLN A 766 -21.15 -57.30 -2.44
C GLN A 766 -21.12 -55.76 -2.49
N VAL A 767 -21.76 -55.16 -3.48
CA VAL A 767 -21.89 -53.70 -3.61
C VAL A 767 -23.01 -53.26 -2.65
N PRO A 768 -22.79 -52.18 -1.86
CA PRO A 768 -23.83 -51.58 -1.00
C PRO A 768 -25.14 -51.32 -1.76
N ASP A 769 -26.21 -51.13 -1.00
CA ASP A 769 -27.51 -50.77 -1.61
C ASP A 769 -27.45 -49.29 -2.04
N ILE A 770 -27.12 -49.06 -3.32
CA ILE A 770 -27.07 -47.77 -3.99
C ILE A 770 -28.22 -47.65 -4.98
N GLN A 771 -28.73 -46.45 -5.19
CA GLN A 771 -29.72 -46.22 -6.24
C GLN A 771 -29.04 -46.37 -7.61
N LEU A 772 -29.63 -47.19 -8.49
CA LEU A 772 -29.16 -47.44 -9.85
C LEU A 772 -30.14 -46.93 -10.88
N ASN A 773 -29.65 -46.34 -11.95
CA ASN A 773 -30.38 -46.11 -13.19
C ASN A 773 -30.22 -47.35 -14.07
N ILE A 774 -31.22 -48.23 -14.10
CA ILE A 774 -31.17 -49.45 -14.87
C ILE A 774 -31.45 -49.15 -16.35
N TRP A 775 -30.49 -49.51 -17.21
CA TRP A 775 -30.61 -49.30 -18.64
C TRP A 775 -31.66 -50.24 -19.23
N ASN A 776 -32.65 -49.69 -19.87
CA ASN A 776 -33.76 -50.45 -20.53
C ASN A 776 -33.71 -50.30 -22.06
N GLY A 777 -32.66 -49.76 -22.63
CA GLY A 777 -32.42 -49.60 -24.05
C GLY A 777 -32.93 -48.30 -24.67
N ASP A 778 -33.80 -47.55 -23.99
CA ASP A 778 -34.49 -46.43 -24.69
C ASP A 778 -34.77 -45.17 -23.86
N THR A 779 -35.03 -45.25 -22.55
CA THR A 779 -35.57 -44.13 -21.77
C THR A 779 -34.62 -43.54 -20.75
N ILE A 780 -33.50 -44.16 -20.47
CA ILE A 780 -32.50 -43.71 -19.49
C ILE A 780 -31.34 -43.01 -20.20
N GLN A 781 -31.19 -41.73 -19.98
CA GLN A 781 -30.12 -40.92 -20.59
C GLN A 781 -28.77 -41.17 -19.94
N LEU A 782 -28.74 -41.41 -18.63
CA LEU A 782 -27.54 -41.69 -17.85
C LEU A 782 -27.65 -43.01 -17.10
N PRO A 783 -27.49 -44.17 -17.76
CA PRO A 783 -27.55 -45.42 -17.08
C PRO A 783 -26.34 -45.66 -16.17
N SER A 784 -26.57 -46.38 -15.05
CA SER A 784 -25.48 -46.86 -14.19
C SER A 784 -24.53 -47.76 -14.95
N ARG A 785 -23.26 -47.55 -14.81
CA ARG A 785 -22.18 -48.24 -15.53
C ARG A 785 -21.40 -49.18 -14.61
N TYR A 786 -20.69 -50.09 -15.19
CA TYR A 786 -19.68 -50.86 -14.49
C TYR A 786 -18.35 -50.88 -15.25
N LEU A 787 -17.27 -51.08 -14.49
CA LEU A 787 -15.94 -51.39 -14.99
C LEU A 787 -15.39 -52.53 -14.16
N ILE A 788 -14.95 -53.61 -14.82
CA ILE A 788 -14.42 -54.82 -14.18
C ILE A 788 -13.05 -55.17 -14.75
N ALA A 789 -12.08 -55.30 -13.87
CA ALA A 789 -10.69 -55.60 -14.21
C ALA A 789 -9.92 -56.12 -12.98
N THR A 790 -8.64 -56.43 -13.10
CA THR A 790 -7.75 -56.69 -11.97
C THR A 790 -7.45 -55.41 -11.20
N VAL A 791 -6.97 -55.50 -9.96
CA VAL A 791 -6.59 -54.34 -9.17
C VAL A 791 -5.49 -53.52 -9.84
N GLU A 792 -4.51 -54.19 -10.42
CA GLU A 792 -3.38 -53.56 -11.10
C GLU A 792 -3.83 -52.76 -12.34
N GLU A 793 -4.72 -53.30 -13.13
CA GLU A 793 -5.31 -52.62 -14.28
C GLU A 793 -6.16 -51.42 -13.87
N LEU A 794 -6.95 -51.52 -12.79
CA LEU A 794 -7.72 -50.40 -12.25
C LEU A 794 -6.85 -49.28 -11.69
N ASP A 795 -5.70 -49.60 -11.06
CA ASP A 795 -4.77 -48.64 -10.55
C ASP A 795 -4.04 -47.86 -11.67
N ASN A 796 -3.68 -48.54 -12.73
CA ASN A 796 -2.96 -47.96 -13.89
C ASN A 796 -3.85 -47.08 -14.78
N GLN A 797 -5.11 -46.91 -14.47
CA GLN A 797 -6.10 -46.19 -15.29
C GLN A 797 -6.69 -44.98 -14.61
N LEU A 798 -6.08 -44.52 -13.53
CA LEU A 798 -6.46 -43.30 -12.87
C LEU A 798 -5.80 -42.11 -13.56
N TRP A 799 -6.57 -41.07 -13.78
CA TRP A 799 -6.14 -39.90 -14.51
C TRP A 799 -6.61 -38.63 -13.80
N THR A 800 -5.75 -37.66 -13.70
CA THR A 800 -6.13 -36.33 -13.23
C THR A 800 -6.62 -35.48 -14.40
N VAL A 801 -7.76 -34.85 -14.26
CA VAL A 801 -8.35 -33.98 -15.28
C VAL A 801 -7.62 -32.64 -15.30
N ASN A 802 -6.95 -32.30 -16.41
CA ASN A 802 -6.21 -31.07 -16.59
C ASN A 802 -7.03 -29.99 -17.31
N SER A 803 -7.89 -30.39 -18.24
CA SER A 803 -8.80 -29.47 -18.92
C SER A 803 -10.06 -30.14 -19.37
N ILE A 804 -11.17 -29.38 -19.36
CA ILE A 804 -12.48 -29.74 -19.81
C ILE A 804 -12.93 -28.71 -20.83
N LYS A 805 -13.30 -29.14 -22.03
CA LYS A 805 -13.78 -28.26 -23.10
C LYS A 805 -15.05 -28.81 -23.74
N PRO A 806 -16.21 -28.18 -23.50
CA PRO A 806 -17.44 -28.53 -24.19
C PRO A 806 -17.31 -28.32 -25.70
N ASN A 807 -17.88 -29.25 -26.48
CA ASN A 807 -17.93 -29.19 -27.94
C ASN A 807 -19.34 -28.92 -28.43
N THR A 808 -19.49 -28.52 -29.69
CA THR A 808 -20.79 -28.24 -30.33
C THR A 808 -21.60 -29.48 -30.64
N ASP A 809 -20.98 -30.67 -30.58
CA ASP A 809 -21.59 -31.97 -30.88
C ASP A 809 -22.10 -32.71 -29.62
N ASN A 810 -22.37 -31.99 -28.54
CA ASN A 810 -22.78 -32.51 -27.24
C ASN A 810 -21.76 -33.48 -26.60
N THR A 811 -20.49 -33.33 -26.97
CA THR A 811 -19.38 -34.05 -26.34
C THR A 811 -18.52 -33.09 -25.56
N VAL A 812 -17.67 -33.63 -24.71
CA VAL A 812 -16.69 -32.89 -23.95
C VAL A 812 -15.30 -33.43 -24.25
N SER A 813 -14.40 -32.58 -24.65
CA SER A 813 -12.97 -32.91 -24.81
C SER A 813 -12.28 -32.82 -23.44
N LEU A 814 -11.70 -33.95 -23.03
CA LEU A 814 -10.91 -34.08 -21.81
C LEU A 814 -9.43 -34.16 -22.16
N THR A 815 -8.62 -33.38 -21.48
CA THR A 815 -7.18 -33.61 -21.40
C THR A 815 -6.84 -34.03 -20.00
N VAL A 816 -6.23 -35.18 -19.85
CA VAL A 816 -5.92 -35.79 -18.56
C VAL A 816 -4.44 -36.17 -18.49
N ALA A 817 -3.88 -36.19 -17.29
CA ALA A 817 -2.54 -36.70 -17.00
C ALA A 817 -2.60 -37.90 -16.07
N GLU A 818 -1.64 -38.79 -16.22
CA GLU A 818 -1.51 -39.97 -15.38
C GLU A 818 -1.48 -39.60 -13.89
N TYR A 819 -2.34 -40.28 -13.11
CA TYR A 819 -2.37 -40.14 -11.66
C TYR A 819 -1.58 -41.30 -11.01
N SER A 820 -0.85 -40.98 -9.94
CA SER A 820 -0.18 -41.98 -9.13
C SER A 820 -0.25 -41.62 -7.66
N ASP A 821 -0.58 -42.59 -6.81
CA ASP A 821 -0.53 -42.45 -5.34
C ASP A 821 0.88 -42.06 -4.84
N ALA A 822 1.94 -42.46 -5.57
CA ALA A 822 3.33 -42.16 -5.21
C ALA A 822 3.61 -40.64 -5.17
N ILE A 823 2.79 -39.82 -5.83
CA ILE A 823 2.91 -38.34 -5.80
C ILE A 823 2.62 -37.83 -4.37
N TYR A 824 1.74 -38.50 -3.64
CA TYR A 824 1.21 -38.03 -2.33
C TYR A 824 1.75 -38.83 -1.13
N GLN A 825 2.71 -39.76 -1.36
CA GLN A 825 3.32 -40.60 -0.30
C GLN A 825 4.52 -39.93 0.36
#